data_b23ea3c43808b711afe4f791c815a1ed
#
_entry.id   b23ea3c43808b711afe4f791c815a1ed
#
_cell.length_a   1.000
_cell.length_b   1.000
_cell.length_c   1.000
_cell.angle_alpha   90.00
_cell.angle_beta   90.00
_cell.angle_gamma   90.00
#
_symmetry.space_group_name_H-M   'P 1'
#
loop_
_entity.id
_entity.type
_entity.pdbx_description
1 polymer ?
#
loop_
_entity_poly.entity_id
_entity_poly.type
_entity_poly.pdbx_seq_one_letter_code
_entity_poly.pdbx_strand_id
1 'polypeptide(L)'
;MEPAKLTTVLEDLSRSVPQDMGPEPLASARPAVEFNSTAMPKSVRDAIQVRTLRVNPNGEVQVYILMSAVSNENLSQLKANGVTVEIPDAAGSRVQARIPVTRLQAVGALPFVNFVRLPTYAVHMTGSVDTEGDAILQADQARSQFHVDGSNVLVGVISDGIKGIFPTCPTPGTPCTLSNVTTGPIGTGDLPSATGARNASGVLTTSTGGIKGQSFQANGDLEGIPRDSNGNPTPCGFAGAGAEGTALLEIIHDIAPGAQLAFANASTDIEFNQAVNGLAAANDVVMDDLGFFGEPMDGTSSVSTNTANALNSSSFPIRGYVTAVGNASDSHYLAPYADSHINGSSITGKNGDLHLFQASSDTTDTLGLGSQTYDEIKLQGTTSSGNPTNGGEVVVVLTWDDPFGSSTNNFGLYLVQHGTTTVVQSDSGKTCEGSTFPVSCLSFVNNLPADTYYDIVIQNTSNASAVKNLNLYAFTPECAFGSLISLGPSRAKLNFNTSSRSVIAESDAGGTPVSVISAGAICSASSAAQLASSKGVFPDPSCLDTSHSTSEYFSSQGPTLDGRNKPDISGIDGVSITGAGGFENPFFGTSAAAPHIAGIAALLLESKSCLLSSANSGEDNVTARTDLRNLLLNNAIPLGGPSPNNIFGAGRADALGSVNATIPAFSGSSSLVVGGNTPTGVSLTAPQLGFAVPTTCPLATLNFSGDCGTGTGTSMNCAFGTKNVNVMASNVLSSAPTLTYSPPANIQIVVSNFTFGVAPGSATVSAGQSATYTATASAQGGAFPSAITLACSSLPTGAACSFNPPKIIPGATSAQSVLTISTTSRALSPPANWFPNVWDIWPAVLTGPWLNITLLVLVSLAAMIAATRLVGIRFAPGTFNRRWIAIGALSLVLVFISIQIACGGGGSSQSSAPSGTPAGSYSISISGSSGTLVQSGTATLVVQ
;
A
#
# COMPACT_ATOMS: atom_id res chain seq x y z
N MET A 1 -28.68 -34.00 37.24
CA MET A 1 -28.13 -33.11 36.21
C MET A 1 -26.61 -33.08 36.41
N GLU A 2 -25.86 -33.56 35.44
CA GLU A 2 -24.40 -33.31 35.46
C GLU A 2 -24.18 -31.79 35.45
N PRO A 3 -23.19 -31.31 36.20
CA PRO A 3 -22.88 -29.88 36.21
C PRO A 3 -22.54 -29.41 34.77
N ALA A 4 -23.07 -28.26 34.38
CA ALA A 4 -22.79 -27.66 33.10
C ALA A 4 -21.28 -27.45 32.95
N LYS A 5 -20.69 -28.00 31.89
CA LYS A 5 -19.24 -27.89 31.61
C LYS A 5 -18.91 -26.67 30.77
N LEU A 6 -19.86 -25.76 30.53
CA LEU A 6 -19.69 -24.50 29.81
C LEU A 6 -19.90 -23.31 30.72
N THR A 7 -19.21 -22.18 30.51
CA THR A 7 -19.61 -20.92 31.19
C THR A 7 -21.00 -20.49 30.75
N THR A 8 -21.72 -19.74 31.58
CA THR A 8 -23.11 -19.31 31.33
C THR A 8 -23.27 -18.67 29.94
N VAL A 9 -22.36 -17.81 29.54
CA VAL A 9 -22.42 -17.15 28.22
C VAL A 9 -22.26 -18.14 27.06
N LEU A 10 -21.33 -19.13 27.20
CA LEU A 10 -21.18 -20.18 26.19
C LEU A 10 -22.39 -21.16 26.19
N GLU A 11 -23.00 -21.37 27.33
CA GLU A 11 -24.22 -22.16 27.44
C GLU A 11 -25.40 -21.44 26.78
N ASP A 12 -25.59 -20.14 27.04
CA ASP A 12 -26.61 -19.32 26.37
C ASP A 12 -26.40 -19.28 24.87
N LEU A 13 -25.13 -19.09 24.40
CA LEU A 13 -24.77 -19.16 22.99
C LEU A 13 -25.11 -20.52 22.38
N SER A 14 -24.75 -21.62 23.06
CA SER A 14 -25.02 -22.98 22.56
C SER A 14 -26.52 -23.31 22.47
N ARG A 15 -27.33 -22.72 23.34
CA ARG A 15 -28.80 -22.87 23.30
C ARG A 15 -29.45 -22.06 22.19
N SER A 16 -28.79 -21.02 21.72
CA SER A 16 -29.29 -20.09 20.69
C SER A 16 -28.97 -20.54 19.27
N VAL A 17 -28.07 -21.51 19.14
CA VAL A 17 -27.63 -22.05 17.84
C VAL A 17 -27.83 -23.57 17.82
N PRO A 18 -28.41 -24.15 16.74
CA PRO A 18 -28.58 -25.59 16.65
C PRO A 18 -27.24 -26.33 16.88
N GLN A 19 -27.24 -27.28 17.81
CA GLN A 19 -26.04 -28.03 18.16
C GLN A 19 -25.95 -29.35 17.36
N ASP A 20 -24.74 -29.58 16.82
CA ASP A 20 -24.40 -30.81 16.11
C ASP A 20 -23.63 -31.73 17.06
N MET A 21 -24.27 -32.83 17.45
CA MET A 21 -23.72 -33.81 18.40
C MET A 21 -23.06 -35.02 17.70
N GLY A 22 -23.05 -35.06 16.36
CA GLY A 22 -22.51 -36.18 15.60
C GLY A 22 -20.98 -36.11 15.35
N PRO A 23 -20.31 -37.23 15.07
CA PRO A 23 -18.88 -37.28 14.79
C PRO A 23 -18.49 -36.95 13.31
N GLU A 24 -19.42 -36.48 12.49
CA GLU A 24 -19.21 -36.27 11.05
C GLU A 24 -18.31 -35.08 10.75
N PRO A 25 -17.40 -35.19 9.74
CA PRO A 25 -16.61 -34.07 9.28
C PRO A 25 -17.51 -33.04 8.54
N LEU A 26 -17.23 -31.77 8.81
CA LEU A 26 -17.92 -30.58 8.30
C LEU A 26 -17.83 -30.47 6.76
N ALA A 27 -18.77 -31.02 6.02
CA ALA A 27 -18.93 -30.78 4.59
C ALA A 27 -20.32 -30.21 4.33
N SER A 28 -20.46 -28.90 4.38
CA SER A 28 -21.40 -28.07 3.59
C SER A 28 -21.51 -26.65 4.15
N ALA A 29 -21.73 -25.68 3.27
CA ALA A 29 -21.93 -24.27 3.61
C ALA A 29 -23.05 -24.14 4.65
N ARG A 30 -22.70 -23.67 5.86
CA ARG A 30 -23.66 -23.37 6.92
C ARG A 30 -24.25 -21.99 6.71
N PRO A 31 -25.52 -21.75 7.05
CA PRO A 31 -26.06 -20.41 7.06
C PRO A 31 -25.25 -19.54 8.06
N ALA A 32 -24.91 -18.34 7.67
CA ALA A 32 -24.26 -17.38 8.55
C ALA A 32 -25.16 -17.14 9.77
N VAL A 33 -24.62 -17.29 10.97
CA VAL A 33 -25.33 -16.99 12.22
C VAL A 33 -25.11 -15.49 12.47
N GLU A 34 -26.21 -14.72 12.49
CA GLU A 34 -26.15 -13.31 12.84
C GLU A 34 -26.07 -13.15 14.37
N PHE A 35 -24.84 -13.00 14.87
CA PHE A 35 -24.58 -12.87 16.31
C PHE A 35 -25.07 -11.57 16.93
N ASN A 36 -25.28 -10.52 16.13
CA ASN A 36 -25.80 -9.22 16.58
C ASN A 36 -27.31 -9.09 16.50
N SER A 37 -28.02 -10.15 16.13
CA SER A 37 -29.46 -10.09 16.01
C SER A 37 -30.15 -10.01 17.41
N THR A 38 -31.31 -9.35 17.49
CA THR A 38 -32.14 -9.28 18.71
C THR A 38 -32.64 -10.65 19.18
N ALA A 39 -32.50 -11.68 18.36
CA ALA A 39 -32.83 -13.06 18.70
C ALA A 39 -31.77 -13.71 19.62
N MET A 40 -30.55 -13.18 19.69
CA MET A 40 -29.52 -13.67 20.61
C MET A 40 -29.80 -13.23 22.04
N PRO A 41 -29.53 -14.07 23.06
CA PRO A 41 -29.63 -13.70 24.47
C PRO A 41 -28.84 -12.44 24.77
N LYS A 42 -29.36 -11.63 25.71
CA LYS A 42 -28.69 -10.40 26.12
C LYS A 42 -27.26 -10.67 26.63
N SER A 43 -27.04 -11.74 27.41
CA SER A 43 -25.74 -12.17 27.91
C SER A 43 -24.72 -12.40 26.78
N VAL A 44 -25.14 -12.96 25.65
CA VAL A 44 -24.28 -13.20 24.47
C VAL A 44 -23.98 -11.89 23.76
N ARG A 45 -25.01 -11.07 23.53
CA ARG A 45 -24.82 -9.76 22.86
C ARG A 45 -23.92 -8.83 23.67
N ASP A 46 -24.15 -8.75 25.01
CA ASP A 46 -23.33 -7.93 25.90
C ASP A 46 -21.87 -8.44 25.89
N ALA A 47 -21.66 -9.77 25.93
CA ALA A 47 -20.32 -10.34 25.92
C ALA A 47 -19.57 -10.12 24.60
N ILE A 48 -20.28 -10.09 23.47
CA ILE A 48 -19.72 -9.70 22.17
C ILE A 48 -19.39 -8.21 22.17
N GLN A 49 -20.30 -7.37 22.64
CA GLN A 49 -20.12 -5.91 22.68
C GLN A 49 -18.94 -5.48 23.57
N VAL A 50 -18.78 -6.11 24.73
CA VAL A 50 -17.63 -5.87 25.63
C VAL A 50 -16.43 -6.74 25.30
N ARG A 51 -16.48 -7.50 24.20
CA ARG A 51 -15.36 -8.29 23.65
C ARG A 51 -14.81 -9.42 24.55
N THR A 52 -15.58 -9.84 25.53
CA THR A 52 -15.25 -11.03 26.31
C THR A 52 -15.66 -12.33 25.61
N LEU A 53 -16.48 -12.26 24.57
CA LEU A 53 -16.82 -13.35 23.67
C LEU A 53 -16.42 -12.98 22.24
N ARG A 54 -15.47 -13.74 21.70
CA ARG A 54 -14.94 -13.51 20.33
C ARG A 54 -15.36 -14.65 19.41
N VAL A 55 -16.15 -14.33 18.39
CA VAL A 55 -16.58 -15.26 17.35
C VAL A 55 -16.02 -14.79 16.01
N ASN A 56 -15.30 -15.68 15.32
CA ASN A 56 -14.74 -15.36 14.01
C ASN A 56 -15.78 -15.48 12.87
N PRO A 57 -15.50 -15.00 11.65
CA PRO A 57 -16.40 -15.10 10.50
C PRO A 57 -16.82 -16.54 10.14
N ASN A 58 -16.01 -17.54 10.55
CA ASN A 58 -16.36 -18.95 10.35
C ASN A 58 -17.33 -19.49 11.39
N GLY A 59 -17.79 -18.66 12.33
CA GLY A 59 -18.68 -19.07 13.40
C GLY A 59 -17.99 -19.91 14.48
N GLU A 60 -16.69 -19.68 14.72
CA GLU A 60 -15.93 -20.36 15.76
C GLU A 60 -15.65 -19.40 16.92
N VAL A 61 -15.92 -19.86 18.15
CA VAL A 61 -15.66 -19.11 19.37
C VAL A 61 -14.33 -19.50 19.97
N GLN A 62 -13.52 -18.52 20.38
CA GLN A 62 -12.27 -18.75 21.09
C GLN A 62 -12.54 -19.07 22.55
N VAL A 63 -11.91 -20.14 23.05
CA VAL A 63 -12.14 -20.68 24.40
C VAL A 63 -10.86 -21.24 25.02
N TYR A 64 -10.86 -21.37 26.35
CA TYR A 64 -10.00 -22.30 27.09
C TYR A 64 -10.76 -23.58 27.39
N ILE A 65 -10.23 -24.72 26.94
CA ILE A 65 -10.73 -26.05 27.27
C ILE A 65 -9.87 -26.59 28.40
N LEU A 66 -10.41 -26.67 29.60
CA LEU A 66 -9.76 -27.28 30.76
C LEU A 66 -9.94 -28.78 30.68
N MET A 67 -8.86 -29.53 30.76
CA MET A 67 -8.82 -30.99 30.50
C MET A 67 -8.19 -31.74 31.66
N SER A 68 -8.52 -33.04 31.78
CA SER A 68 -7.86 -33.90 32.74
C SER A 68 -6.37 -34.10 32.45
N ALA A 69 -5.99 -34.09 31.15
CA ALA A 69 -4.61 -34.08 30.68
C ALA A 69 -4.53 -33.57 29.24
N VAL A 70 -3.49 -32.81 28.90
CA VAL A 70 -3.16 -32.39 27.54
C VAL A 70 -2.27 -33.46 26.93
N SER A 71 -2.89 -34.49 26.31
CA SER A 71 -2.19 -35.58 25.62
C SER A 71 -2.47 -35.54 24.13
N ASN A 72 -1.60 -36.15 23.32
CA ASN A 72 -1.78 -36.23 21.87
C ASN A 72 -3.10 -36.95 21.50
N GLU A 73 -3.53 -37.90 22.31
CA GLU A 73 -4.80 -38.62 22.13
C GLU A 73 -5.99 -37.66 22.33
N ASN A 74 -6.01 -36.93 23.44
CA ASN A 74 -7.07 -35.97 23.74
C ASN A 74 -7.10 -34.82 22.74
N LEU A 75 -5.93 -34.31 22.31
CA LEU A 75 -5.85 -33.27 21.25
C LEU A 75 -6.39 -33.80 19.91
N SER A 76 -6.11 -35.08 19.56
CA SER A 76 -6.63 -35.69 18.36
C SER A 76 -8.17 -35.82 18.41
N GLN A 77 -8.72 -36.16 19.58
CA GLN A 77 -10.16 -36.23 19.78
C GLN A 77 -10.84 -34.87 19.72
N LEU A 78 -10.19 -33.81 20.23
CA LEU A 78 -10.69 -32.43 20.07
C LEU A 78 -10.77 -32.07 18.58
N LYS A 79 -9.70 -32.34 17.82
CA LYS A 79 -9.66 -32.08 16.36
C LYS A 79 -10.72 -32.87 15.61
N ALA A 80 -10.95 -34.15 15.98
CA ALA A 80 -12.00 -34.98 15.39
C ALA A 80 -13.43 -34.44 15.67
N ASN A 81 -13.59 -33.59 16.71
CA ASN A 81 -14.82 -32.88 17.02
C ASN A 81 -14.89 -31.45 16.43
N GLY A 82 -14.01 -31.14 15.46
CA GLY A 82 -14.01 -29.86 14.77
C GLY A 82 -13.35 -28.72 15.53
N VAL A 83 -12.61 -29.01 16.59
CA VAL A 83 -11.90 -28.01 17.38
C VAL A 83 -10.58 -27.65 16.71
N THR A 84 -10.34 -26.38 16.45
CA THR A 84 -9.04 -25.83 16.06
C THR A 84 -8.22 -25.57 17.31
N VAL A 85 -7.21 -26.40 17.58
CA VAL A 85 -6.30 -26.22 18.72
C VAL A 85 -5.28 -25.12 18.38
N GLU A 86 -5.31 -24.03 19.11
CA GLU A 86 -4.37 -22.90 18.96
C GLU A 86 -3.09 -23.14 19.80
N ILE A 87 -3.24 -23.25 21.12
CA ILE A 87 -2.11 -23.36 22.04
C ILE A 87 -2.41 -24.44 23.09
N PRO A 88 -1.67 -25.57 23.12
CA PRO A 88 -1.75 -26.53 24.20
C PRO A 88 -0.88 -26.06 25.39
N ASP A 89 -1.49 -25.86 26.56
CA ASP A 89 -0.84 -25.57 27.83
C ASP A 89 -0.91 -26.80 28.74
N ALA A 90 0.09 -27.67 28.65
CA ALA A 90 0.15 -28.90 29.45
C ALA A 90 0.35 -28.63 30.95
N ALA A 91 1.07 -27.56 31.31
CA ALA A 91 1.33 -27.18 32.70
C ALA A 91 0.03 -26.67 33.36
N GLY A 92 -0.79 -25.92 32.65
CA GLY A 92 -2.08 -25.44 33.12
C GLY A 92 -3.23 -26.44 32.90
N SER A 93 -2.98 -27.61 32.34
CA SER A 93 -3.99 -28.62 31.99
C SER A 93 -5.14 -28.02 31.16
N ARG A 94 -4.83 -27.15 30.21
CA ARG A 94 -5.78 -26.42 29.38
C ARG A 94 -5.28 -26.28 27.95
N VAL A 95 -6.23 -26.03 27.07
CA VAL A 95 -5.96 -25.77 25.65
C VAL A 95 -6.68 -24.48 25.26
N GLN A 96 -5.96 -23.53 24.68
CA GLN A 96 -6.58 -22.46 23.93
C GLN A 96 -6.99 -23.00 22.57
N ALA A 97 -8.25 -22.79 22.19
CA ALA A 97 -8.81 -23.39 21.00
C ALA A 97 -9.98 -22.57 20.45
N ARG A 98 -10.32 -22.81 19.19
CA ARG A 98 -11.56 -22.35 18.59
C ARG A 98 -12.52 -23.51 18.42
N ILE A 99 -13.75 -23.32 18.85
CA ILE A 99 -14.82 -24.31 18.74
C ILE A 99 -15.90 -23.72 17.84
N PRO A 100 -16.33 -24.42 16.77
CA PRO A 100 -17.54 -24.02 16.05
C PRO A 100 -18.72 -23.90 17.05
N VAL A 101 -19.45 -22.79 17.04
CA VAL A 101 -20.54 -22.52 18.00
C VAL A 101 -21.58 -23.66 18.01
N THR A 102 -21.72 -24.36 16.89
CA THR A 102 -22.60 -25.55 16.74
C THR A 102 -22.04 -26.81 17.42
N ARG A 103 -20.83 -26.81 17.93
CA ARG A 103 -20.13 -27.96 18.56
C ARG A 103 -19.82 -27.75 20.04
N LEU A 104 -20.20 -26.63 20.62
CA LEU A 104 -19.88 -26.29 22.01
C LEU A 104 -20.33 -27.38 22.99
N GLN A 105 -21.56 -27.87 22.86
CA GLN A 105 -22.06 -28.92 23.72
C GLN A 105 -21.35 -30.27 23.49
N ALA A 106 -21.11 -30.63 22.24
CA ALA A 106 -20.41 -31.89 21.90
C ALA A 106 -18.98 -31.91 22.50
N VAL A 107 -18.27 -30.81 22.40
CA VAL A 107 -16.92 -30.66 22.98
C VAL A 107 -16.97 -30.70 24.50
N GLY A 108 -17.93 -29.98 25.13
CA GLY A 108 -18.12 -30.03 26.57
C GLY A 108 -18.48 -31.40 27.12
N ALA A 109 -19.13 -32.23 26.32
CA ALA A 109 -19.51 -33.60 26.71
C ALA A 109 -18.36 -34.61 26.66
N LEU A 110 -17.22 -34.27 26.09
CA LEU A 110 -16.05 -35.17 26.03
C LEU A 110 -15.58 -35.57 27.43
N PRO A 111 -15.25 -36.87 27.67
CA PRO A 111 -14.95 -37.36 29.03
C PRO A 111 -13.75 -36.70 29.70
N PHE A 112 -12.77 -36.32 28.91
CA PHE A 112 -11.52 -35.67 29.36
C PHE A 112 -11.62 -34.14 29.47
N VAL A 113 -12.72 -33.52 29.00
CA VAL A 113 -13.02 -32.09 29.17
C VAL A 113 -13.65 -31.86 30.51
N ASN A 114 -13.02 -31.09 31.36
CA ASN A 114 -13.52 -30.72 32.67
C ASN A 114 -14.42 -29.50 32.61
N PHE A 115 -13.98 -28.47 31.83
CA PHE A 115 -14.73 -27.22 31.69
C PHE A 115 -14.31 -26.47 30.42
N VAL A 116 -15.21 -25.69 29.81
CA VAL A 116 -14.92 -24.79 28.72
C VAL A 116 -15.32 -23.38 29.15
N ARG A 117 -14.37 -22.46 29.07
CA ARG A 117 -14.58 -21.07 29.46
C ARG A 117 -14.02 -20.12 28.42
N LEU A 118 -14.45 -18.88 28.49
CA LEU A 118 -13.84 -17.81 27.72
C LEU A 118 -12.39 -17.58 28.18
N PRO A 119 -11.47 -17.22 27.29
CA PRO A 119 -10.13 -16.81 27.64
C PRO A 119 -10.17 -15.55 28.51
N THR A 120 -9.14 -15.37 29.34
CA THR A 120 -8.85 -14.07 29.95
C THR A 120 -8.04 -13.30 28.94
N TYR A 121 -8.68 -12.37 28.26
CA TYR A 121 -8.00 -11.54 27.29
C TYR A 121 -7.14 -10.50 28.01
N ALA A 122 -5.93 -10.29 27.50
CA ALA A 122 -5.14 -9.15 27.90
C ALA A 122 -5.91 -7.90 27.44
N VAL A 123 -6.17 -7.02 28.38
CA VAL A 123 -6.61 -5.66 28.04
C VAL A 123 -5.34 -4.96 27.60
N HIS A 124 -5.29 -4.55 26.34
CA HIS A 124 -4.29 -3.58 25.93
C HIS A 124 -4.48 -2.35 26.82
N MET A 125 -3.39 -1.81 27.38
CA MET A 125 -3.42 -0.51 28.02
C MET A 125 -3.44 0.53 26.89
N THR A 126 -4.57 0.60 26.20
CA THR A 126 -4.98 1.77 25.43
C THR A 126 -5.23 2.88 26.43
N GLY A 127 -5.06 4.11 26.00
CA GLY A 127 -5.24 5.26 26.86
C GLY A 127 -6.64 5.39 27.44
N SER A 128 -6.91 6.50 28.09
CA SER A 128 -8.21 6.76 28.73
C SER A 128 -9.32 7.05 27.72
N VAL A 129 -8.97 7.36 26.48
CA VAL A 129 -9.87 7.69 25.37
C VAL A 129 -9.43 6.91 24.12
N ASP A 130 -10.34 6.17 23.53
CA ASP A 130 -10.12 5.45 22.26
C ASP A 130 -10.98 6.09 21.15
N THR A 131 -10.42 6.25 19.97
CA THR A 131 -11.20 6.69 18.79
C THR A 131 -12.26 5.66 18.41
N GLU A 132 -13.47 6.10 18.11
CA GLU A 132 -14.53 5.23 17.60
C GLU A 132 -14.16 4.58 16.26
N GLY A 133 -13.25 5.22 15.51
CA GLY A 133 -12.72 4.69 14.26
C GLY A 133 -12.01 3.36 14.41
N ASP A 134 -11.42 3.07 15.57
CA ASP A 134 -10.78 1.80 15.87
C ASP A 134 -11.75 0.61 15.71
N ALA A 135 -12.93 0.72 16.27
CA ALA A 135 -13.96 -0.32 16.18
C ALA A 135 -14.69 -0.32 14.82
N ILE A 136 -14.99 0.88 14.27
CA ILE A 136 -15.75 1.01 13.03
C ILE A 136 -14.94 0.50 11.82
N LEU A 137 -13.63 0.74 11.82
CA LEU A 137 -12.70 0.27 10.79
C LEU A 137 -12.13 -1.12 11.09
N GLN A 138 -12.57 -1.75 12.20
CA GLN A 138 -12.18 -3.10 12.64
C GLN A 138 -10.66 -3.24 12.92
N ALA A 139 -9.99 -2.17 13.29
CA ALA A 139 -8.56 -2.24 13.60
C ALA A 139 -8.30 -2.99 14.92
N ASP A 140 -9.18 -2.86 15.91
CA ASP A 140 -9.20 -3.67 17.13
C ASP A 140 -9.29 -5.18 16.83
N GLN A 141 -10.11 -5.56 15.84
CA GLN A 141 -10.24 -6.94 15.42
C GLN A 141 -9.00 -7.41 14.65
N ALA A 142 -8.43 -6.55 13.80
CA ALA A 142 -7.18 -6.84 13.12
C ALA A 142 -6.05 -7.07 14.14
N ARG A 143 -5.89 -6.18 15.12
CA ARG A 143 -4.88 -6.34 16.19
C ARG A 143 -5.09 -7.62 17.00
N SER A 144 -6.32 -7.87 17.42
CA SER A 144 -6.61 -9.04 18.27
C SER A 144 -6.53 -10.36 17.52
N GLN A 145 -6.93 -10.40 16.25
CA GLN A 145 -6.94 -11.62 15.44
C GLN A 145 -5.56 -11.96 14.85
N PHE A 146 -4.82 -10.94 14.42
CA PHE A 146 -3.55 -11.14 13.70
C PHE A 146 -2.32 -10.78 14.54
N HIS A 147 -2.51 -10.34 15.80
CA HIS A 147 -1.43 -9.98 16.73
C HIS A 147 -0.48 -8.91 16.15
N VAL A 148 -1.04 -7.95 15.44
CA VAL A 148 -0.35 -6.79 14.89
C VAL A 148 -0.74 -5.56 15.70
N ASP A 149 0.20 -4.64 15.91
CA ASP A 149 -0.02 -3.39 16.65
C ASP A 149 0.73 -2.20 16.04
N GLY A 150 1.34 -2.38 14.87
CA GLY A 150 2.19 -1.40 14.21
C GLY A 150 3.66 -1.46 14.64
N SER A 151 4.07 -2.48 15.42
CA SER A 151 5.45 -2.64 15.88
C SER A 151 6.47 -2.61 14.76
N ASN A 152 7.60 -1.90 15.02
CA ASN A 152 8.71 -1.67 14.09
C ASN A 152 8.37 -0.82 12.86
N VAL A 153 7.24 -0.14 12.86
CA VAL A 153 6.84 0.82 11.82
C VAL A 153 6.95 2.25 12.37
N LEU A 154 7.47 3.16 11.56
CA LEU A 154 7.60 4.57 11.89
C LEU A 154 6.54 5.36 11.14
N VAL A 155 5.70 6.11 11.85
CA VAL A 155 4.66 6.97 11.31
C VAL A 155 4.97 8.42 11.62
N GLY A 156 5.15 9.24 10.58
CA GLY A 156 5.38 10.67 10.69
C GLY A 156 4.09 11.46 10.42
N VAL A 157 3.83 12.48 11.23
CA VAL A 157 2.67 13.38 11.14
C VAL A 157 3.15 14.80 10.87
N ILE A 158 2.54 15.49 9.91
CA ILE A 158 2.74 16.92 9.65
C ILE A 158 1.40 17.63 9.94
N SER A 159 1.40 18.59 10.86
CA SER A 159 0.22 19.35 11.26
C SER A 159 0.60 20.69 11.89
N ASP A 160 -0.34 21.34 12.56
CA ASP A 160 -0.17 22.65 13.20
C ASP A 160 0.81 22.62 14.39
N GLY A 161 0.70 21.67 15.31
CA GLY A 161 1.54 21.56 16.52
C GLY A 161 1.16 20.37 17.40
N ILE A 162 1.96 20.20 18.46
CA ILE A 162 1.74 19.17 19.50
C ILE A 162 1.51 19.79 20.88
N LYS A 163 0.74 20.86 20.92
CA LYS A 163 0.33 21.51 22.16
C LYS A 163 -0.49 20.56 23.05
N GLY A 164 -0.19 20.58 24.33
CA GLY A 164 -0.91 19.78 25.34
C GLY A 164 -0.28 18.43 25.69
N ILE A 165 0.70 17.95 24.92
CA ILE A 165 1.45 16.72 25.25
C ILE A 165 2.35 16.96 26.49
N PHE A 166 3.05 18.10 26.49
CA PHE A 166 4.02 18.41 27.55
C PHE A 166 3.55 19.59 28.42
N PRO A 167 3.65 19.47 29.74
CA PRO A 167 3.33 20.57 30.65
C PRO A 167 4.29 21.76 30.47
N THR A 168 3.95 22.87 31.13
CA THR A 168 4.83 24.03 31.21
C THR A 168 6.02 23.76 32.12
N CYS A 169 7.11 24.52 31.99
CA CYS A 169 8.26 24.39 32.86
C CYS A 169 7.93 24.76 34.33
N PRO A 170 8.44 24.02 35.30
CA PRO A 170 8.20 24.33 36.72
C PRO A 170 8.72 25.72 37.15
N THR A 171 9.80 26.19 36.49
CA THR A 171 10.43 27.47 36.78
C THR A 171 10.39 28.33 35.52
N PRO A 172 9.52 29.37 35.45
CA PRO A 172 9.48 30.31 34.34
C PRO A 172 10.84 30.99 34.10
N GLY A 173 11.19 31.20 32.82
CA GLY A 173 12.41 31.90 32.44
C GLY A 173 13.69 31.03 32.39
N THR A 174 13.58 29.72 32.62
CA THR A 174 14.71 28.77 32.49
C THR A 174 14.37 27.66 31.55
N PRO A 175 15.32 27.18 30.70
CA PRO A 175 15.11 25.97 29.91
C PRO A 175 14.82 24.77 30.80
N CYS A 176 13.91 23.88 30.40
CA CYS A 176 13.64 22.66 31.16
C CYS A 176 13.48 21.44 30.23
N THR A 177 13.84 20.28 30.79
CA THR A 177 13.59 18.97 30.17
C THR A 177 12.46 18.29 30.92
N LEU A 178 11.45 17.83 30.21
CA LEU A 178 10.24 17.23 30.74
C LEU A 178 10.26 15.72 30.41
N SER A 179 10.80 14.96 31.33
CA SER A 179 10.78 13.50 31.33
C SER A 179 9.81 12.97 32.41
N ASN A 180 9.36 11.72 32.22
CA ASN A 180 8.40 11.09 33.15
C ASN A 180 7.10 11.89 33.29
N VAL A 181 6.55 12.34 32.17
CA VAL A 181 5.27 13.05 32.13
C VAL A 181 4.16 12.11 32.61
N THR A 182 3.43 12.53 33.65
CA THR A 182 2.36 11.75 34.29
C THR A 182 0.98 12.40 34.12
N THR A 183 0.88 13.43 33.30
CA THR A 183 -0.34 14.18 32.98
C THR A 183 -0.52 14.32 31.50
N GLY A 184 -1.73 14.64 31.07
CA GLY A 184 -2.08 14.72 29.64
C GLY A 184 -2.00 13.36 28.93
N PRO A 185 -1.97 13.33 27.59
CA PRO A 185 -2.05 12.09 26.82
C PRO A 185 -0.96 11.05 27.14
N ILE A 186 0.25 11.48 27.44
CA ILE A 186 1.30 10.54 27.88
C ILE A 186 0.96 9.94 29.25
N GLY A 187 0.47 10.76 30.18
CA GLY A 187 0.15 10.31 31.55
C GLY A 187 -1.05 9.38 31.60
N THR A 188 -1.97 9.53 30.72
CA THR A 188 -3.17 8.69 30.59
C THR A 188 -2.95 7.47 29.70
N GLY A 189 -1.86 7.44 28.92
CA GLY A 189 -1.52 6.32 28.02
C GLY A 189 -2.10 6.44 26.62
N ASP A 190 -2.72 7.57 26.28
CA ASP A 190 -3.23 7.84 24.93
C ASP A 190 -2.09 8.15 23.93
N LEU A 191 -0.90 8.42 24.44
CA LEU A 191 0.32 8.60 23.66
C LEU A 191 1.51 7.89 24.32
N PRO A 192 2.49 7.43 23.53
CA PRO A 192 3.67 6.75 24.07
C PRO A 192 4.57 7.70 24.86
N SER A 193 5.32 7.18 25.79
CA SER A 193 6.25 7.95 26.61
C SER A 193 7.26 8.73 25.78
N ALA A 194 7.36 10.04 26.00
CA ALA A 194 8.26 10.93 25.31
C ALA A 194 8.91 11.93 26.29
N THR A 195 10.02 12.54 25.86
CA THR A 195 10.74 13.58 26.58
C THR A 195 10.73 14.86 25.76
N GLY A 196 10.16 15.94 26.31
CA GLY A 196 10.14 17.25 25.72
C GLY A 196 11.20 18.18 26.30
N ALA A 197 11.66 19.18 25.54
CA ALA A 197 12.52 20.23 26.05
C ALA A 197 12.00 21.61 25.65
N ARG A 198 11.88 22.50 26.66
CA ARG A 198 11.48 23.89 26.45
C ARG A 198 12.66 24.83 26.66
N ASN A 199 12.78 25.86 25.82
CA ASN A 199 13.75 26.93 26.02
C ASN A 199 13.34 27.89 27.15
N ALA A 200 14.16 28.92 27.43
CA ALA A 200 13.90 29.91 28.47
C ALA A 200 12.63 30.75 28.22
N SER A 201 12.16 30.86 26.99
CA SER A 201 10.92 31.52 26.62
C SER A 201 9.70 30.61 26.74
N GLY A 202 9.85 29.38 27.22
CA GLY A 202 8.80 28.40 27.40
C GLY A 202 8.38 27.69 26.10
N VAL A 203 9.10 27.92 24.99
CA VAL A 203 8.83 27.27 23.69
C VAL A 203 9.29 25.82 23.70
N LEU A 204 8.46 24.89 23.33
CA LEU A 204 8.82 23.48 23.13
C LEU A 204 9.64 23.37 21.84
N THR A 205 10.92 23.00 21.98
CA THR A 205 11.85 22.97 20.83
C THR A 205 12.23 21.57 20.39
N THR A 206 12.05 20.57 21.26
CA THR A 206 12.37 19.18 20.94
C THR A 206 11.39 18.22 21.62
N SER A 207 11.13 17.11 20.94
CA SER A 207 10.49 15.90 21.50
C SER A 207 11.28 14.68 21.03
N THR A 208 11.49 13.73 21.95
CA THR A 208 12.27 12.49 21.72
C THR A 208 11.63 11.33 22.48
N GLY A 209 12.03 10.11 22.14
CA GLY A 209 11.44 8.90 22.71
C GLY A 209 10.38 8.31 21.79
N GLY A 210 9.21 7.97 22.33
CA GLY A 210 8.08 7.41 21.56
C GLY A 210 7.47 8.40 20.56
N ILE A 211 7.68 9.71 20.76
CA ILE A 211 7.31 10.77 19.83
C ILE A 211 8.55 11.60 19.51
N LYS A 212 9.03 11.55 18.27
CA LYS A 212 10.18 12.34 17.78
C LYS A 212 9.66 13.59 17.10
N GLY A 213 9.90 14.78 17.69
CA GLY A 213 9.41 16.06 17.17
C GLY A 213 10.51 16.91 16.55
N GLN A 214 10.24 17.49 15.38
CA GLN A 214 11.07 18.48 14.71
C GLN A 214 10.19 19.59 14.14
N SER A 215 10.44 20.86 14.55
CA SER A 215 9.77 22.00 13.94
C SER A 215 10.53 22.47 12.67
N PHE A 216 9.78 22.73 11.61
CA PHE A 216 10.25 23.39 10.42
C PHE A 216 9.84 24.88 10.37
N GLN A 217 9.01 25.31 11.30
CA GLN A 217 8.68 26.71 11.46
C GLN A 217 9.90 27.53 11.87
N ALA A 218 10.02 28.73 11.35
CA ALA A 218 11.17 29.61 11.59
C ALA A 218 11.41 29.91 13.09
N ASN A 219 10.37 29.87 13.93
CA ASN A 219 10.46 30.08 15.38
C ASN A 219 10.89 28.82 16.18
N GLY A 220 10.91 27.65 15.52
CA GLY A 220 11.25 26.36 16.13
C GLY A 220 10.26 25.86 17.17
N ASP A 221 9.02 26.37 17.20
CA ASP A 221 7.97 25.99 18.17
C ASP A 221 7.22 24.75 17.71
N LEU A 222 7.42 23.63 18.41
CA LEU A 222 6.71 22.39 18.14
C LEU A 222 5.23 22.41 18.54
N GLU A 223 4.82 23.35 19.39
CA GLU A 223 3.42 23.47 19.79
C GLU A 223 2.59 24.32 18.80
N GLY A 224 3.24 24.93 17.80
CA GLY A 224 2.52 25.74 16.80
C GLY A 224 1.75 26.91 17.39
N ILE A 225 2.08 27.36 18.61
CA ILE A 225 1.34 28.42 19.29
C ILE A 225 1.60 29.74 18.55
N PRO A 226 0.56 30.46 18.08
CA PRO A 226 0.75 31.77 17.48
C PRO A 226 1.45 32.73 18.42
N ARG A 227 2.48 33.47 17.93
CA ARG A 227 3.29 34.37 18.76
C ARG A 227 3.43 35.73 18.10
N ASP A 228 3.53 36.77 18.92
CA ASP A 228 3.83 38.13 18.46
C ASP A 228 5.31 38.28 18.06
N SER A 229 5.69 39.45 17.53
CA SER A 229 7.07 39.76 17.13
C SER A 229 8.09 39.70 18.29
N ASN A 230 7.63 39.64 19.54
CA ASN A 230 8.47 39.53 20.73
C ASN A 230 8.53 38.09 21.24
N GLY A 231 7.85 37.14 20.56
CA GLY A 231 7.80 35.72 20.92
C GLY A 231 6.77 35.39 21.99
N ASN A 232 5.90 36.33 22.41
CA ASN A 232 4.84 36.06 23.37
C ASN A 232 3.66 35.38 22.68
N PRO A 233 2.98 34.41 23.32
CA PRO A 233 1.75 33.84 22.79
C PRO A 233 0.73 34.93 22.48
N THR A 234 0.21 34.93 21.26
CA THR A 234 -0.90 35.81 20.88
C THR A 234 -2.23 35.12 21.19
N PRO A 235 -3.26 35.89 21.59
CA PRO A 235 -4.58 35.31 21.71
C PRO A 235 -5.02 34.72 20.36
N CYS A 236 -5.46 33.47 20.37
CA CYS A 236 -6.10 32.80 19.26
C CYS A 236 -7.55 32.56 19.63
N GLY A 237 -8.48 32.80 18.69
CA GLY A 237 -9.91 32.60 18.94
C GLY A 237 -10.29 31.16 19.16
N PHE A 238 -9.46 30.26 18.66
CA PHE A 238 -9.57 28.82 18.86
C PHE A 238 -8.60 28.35 19.97
N ALA A 239 -9.16 27.89 21.09
CA ALA A 239 -8.35 27.44 22.21
C ALA A 239 -7.41 26.26 21.88
N GLY A 240 -7.82 25.45 20.93
CA GLY A 240 -7.10 24.27 20.42
C GLY A 240 -5.98 24.53 19.41
N ALA A 241 -5.79 25.77 18.96
CA ALA A 241 -4.75 26.08 17.97
C ALA A 241 -3.38 25.57 18.41
N GLY A 242 -2.68 24.87 17.55
CA GLY A 242 -1.43 24.19 17.82
C GLY A 242 -1.57 22.81 18.48
N ALA A 243 -2.78 22.27 18.62
CA ALA A 243 -3.04 20.99 19.27
C ALA A 243 -3.64 19.93 18.31
N GLU A 244 -3.89 20.25 17.05
CA GLU A 244 -4.43 19.29 16.08
C GLU A 244 -3.49 18.12 15.87
N GLY A 245 -2.18 18.37 15.73
CA GLY A 245 -1.19 17.31 15.63
C GLY A 245 -1.15 16.36 16.82
N THR A 246 -1.51 16.84 18.05
CA THR A 246 -1.68 15.97 19.21
C THR A 246 -2.83 14.99 18.98
N ALA A 247 -3.97 15.47 18.54
CA ALA A 247 -5.15 14.64 18.25
C ALA A 247 -4.88 13.61 17.13
N LEU A 248 -4.15 14.00 16.08
CA LEU A 248 -3.74 13.07 15.02
C LEU A 248 -2.87 11.93 15.53
N LEU A 249 -1.89 12.26 16.40
CA LEU A 249 -1.01 11.26 17.02
C LEU A 249 -1.78 10.30 17.93
N GLU A 250 -2.79 10.79 18.68
CA GLU A 250 -3.66 9.97 19.51
C GLU A 250 -4.42 8.94 18.65
N ILE A 251 -5.07 9.37 17.56
CA ILE A 251 -5.80 8.49 16.66
C ILE A 251 -4.87 7.41 16.06
N ILE A 252 -3.67 7.78 15.61
CA ILE A 252 -2.70 6.80 15.09
C ILE A 252 -2.31 5.79 16.17
N HIS A 253 -2.10 6.26 17.41
CA HIS A 253 -1.73 5.41 18.53
C HIS A 253 -2.84 4.43 18.91
N ASP A 254 -4.09 4.84 18.86
CA ASP A 254 -5.25 3.97 19.08
C ASP A 254 -5.31 2.85 18.04
N ILE A 255 -5.11 3.18 16.76
CA ILE A 255 -5.15 2.21 15.64
C ILE A 255 -3.91 1.30 15.66
N ALA A 256 -2.72 1.85 15.92
CA ALA A 256 -1.44 1.15 15.85
C ALA A 256 -0.55 1.48 17.05
N PRO A 257 -0.88 0.96 18.26
CA PRO A 257 -0.23 1.36 19.51
C PRO A 257 1.26 0.97 19.62
N GLY A 258 1.73 0.03 18.80
CA GLY A 258 3.14 -0.35 18.72
C GLY A 258 3.97 0.48 17.76
N ALA A 259 3.35 1.35 16.96
CA ALA A 259 4.05 2.20 16.00
C ALA A 259 4.89 3.26 16.72
N GLN A 260 6.06 3.56 16.14
CA GLN A 260 6.86 4.70 16.59
C GLN A 260 6.37 5.96 15.89
N LEU A 261 6.14 7.02 16.65
CA LEU A 261 5.57 8.27 16.15
C LEU A 261 6.66 9.32 15.91
N ALA A 262 6.50 10.07 14.84
CA ALA A 262 7.27 11.27 14.58
C ALA A 262 6.32 12.43 14.22
N PHE A 263 6.73 13.66 14.54
CA PHE A 263 5.93 14.84 14.31
C PHE A 263 6.78 15.96 13.69
N ALA A 264 6.20 16.65 12.73
CA ALA A 264 6.74 17.89 12.20
C ALA A 264 5.60 18.93 12.07
N ASN A 265 5.91 20.20 12.28
CA ASN A 265 5.00 21.27 11.95
C ASN A 265 5.60 22.26 10.93
N ALA A 266 4.72 22.88 10.15
CA ALA A 266 5.03 23.84 9.10
C ALA A 266 3.89 24.84 9.00
N SER A 267 4.21 26.06 8.60
CA SER A 267 3.21 27.13 8.39
C SER A 267 3.18 27.64 6.95
N THR A 268 4.25 27.46 6.19
CA THR A 268 4.35 27.88 4.79
C THR A 268 4.54 26.68 3.88
N ASP A 269 4.29 26.82 2.61
CA ASP A 269 4.52 25.80 1.58
C ASP A 269 6.00 25.35 1.53
N ILE A 270 6.94 26.28 1.75
CA ILE A 270 8.38 25.96 1.80
C ILE A 270 8.72 25.11 3.03
N GLU A 271 8.21 25.51 4.22
CA GLU A 271 8.40 24.76 5.47
C GLU A 271 7.73 23.38 5.37
N PHE A 272 6.53 23.31 4.76
CA PHE A 272 5.82 22.05 4.50
C PHE A 272 6.64 21.12 3.60
N ASN A 273 7.19 21.62 2.50
CA ASN A 273 8.04 20.84 1.62
C ASN A 273 9.28 20.30 2.34
N GLN A 274 9.86 21.06 3.27
CA GLN A 274 10.97 20.59 4.10
C GLN A 274 10.52 19.51 5.10
N ALA A 275 9.35 19.68 5.73
CA ALA A 275 8.77 18.71 6.64
C ALA A 275 8.48 17.37 5.94
N VAL A 276 7.84 17.43 4.76
CA VAL A 276 7.59 16.25 3.91
C VAL A 276 8.88 15.50 3.61
N ASN A 277 9.91 16.21 3.13
CA ASN A 277 11.19 15.58 2.79
C ASN A 277 11.90 15.01 4.03
N GLY A 278 11.84 15.74 5.17
CA GLY A 278 12.44 15.31 6.42
C GLY A 278 11.79 14.04 6.97
N LEU A 279 10.46 13.99 7.01
CA LEU A 279 9.74 12.82 7.50
C LEU A 279 9.79 11.65 6.51
N ALA A 280 9.64 11.88 5.21
CA ALA A 280 9.71 10.82 4.20
C ALA A 280 11.09 10.12 4.15
N ALA A 281 12.15 10.84 4.50
CA ALA A 281 13.51 10.29 4.60
C ALA A 281 13.75 9.44 5.86
N ALA A 282 12.84 9.47 6.84
CA ALA A 282 13.04 8.83 8.15
C ALA A 282 11.91 7.90 8.59
N ASN A 283 10.75 7.95 7.93
CA ASN A 283 9.57 7.19 8.35
C ASN A 283 9.03 6.30 7.22
N ASP A 284 8.33 5.26 7.61
CA ASP A 284 7.73 4.29 6.68
C ASP A 284 6.37 4.78 6.15
N VAL A 285 5.61 5.49 6.97
CA VAL A 285 4.36 6.15 6.61
C VAL A 285 4.48 7.62 7.01
N VAL A 286 4.00 8.52 6.16
CA VAL A 286 3.86 9.94 6.48
C VAL A 286 2.43 10.34 6.23
N MET A 287 1.88 11.18 7.09
CA MET A 287 0.58 11.79 6.88
C MET A 287 0.60 13.29 7.15
N ASP A 288 -0.30 14.02 6.52
CA ASP A 288 -0.59 15.43 6.80
C ASP A 288 -2.09 15.72 6.75
N ASP A 289 -2.47 16.86 7.30
CA ASP A 289 -3.81 17.41 7.28
C ASP A 289 -3.86 18.91 6.86
N LEU A 290 -2.73 19.42 6.36
CA LEU A 290 -2.59 20.83 6.00
C LEU A 290 -3.07 21.10 4.56
N GLY A 291 -3.69 22.24 4.32
CA GLY A 291 -4.22 22.65 3.02
C GLY A 291 -3.65 23.99 2.55
N PHE A 292 -3.28 24.06 1.27
CA PHE A 292 -2.72 25.25 0.65
C PHE A 292 -3.68 25.80 -0.41
N PHE A 293 -4.39 26.89 -0.06
CA PHE A 293 -5.29 27.58 -0.96
C PHE A 293 -4.53 28.71 -1.69
N GLY A 294 -4.76 28.88 -2.96
CA GLY A 294 -4.00 29.83 -3.80
C GLY A 294 -2.95 29.16 -4.69
N GLU A 295 -2.59 27.92 -4.41
CA GLU A 295 -1.75 27.07 -5.26
C GLU A 295 -2.60 26.41 -6.37
N PRO A 296 -1.99 25.92 -7.48
CA PRO A 296 -2.67 25.06 -8.43
C PRO A 296 -3.22 23.81 -7.77
N MET A 297 -4.50 23.47 -8.03
CA MET A 297 -5.17 22.28 -7.47
C MET A 297 -5.39 21.20 -8.54
N ASP A 298 -4.38 21.00 -9.38
CA ASP A 298 -4.34 20.04 -10.48
C ASP A 298 -3.15 19.08 -10.39
N GLY A 299 -2.51 19.03 -9.22
CA GLY A 299 -1.32 18.22 -8.96
C GLY A 299 0.00 18.86 -9.39
N THR A 300 -0.01 20.10 -9.88
CA THR A 300 1.19 20.79 -10.37
C THR A 300 1.77 21.80 -9.38
N SER A 301 1.11 22.03 -8.23
CA SER A 301 1.60 22.93 -7.19
C SER A 301 2.97 22.49 -6.66
N SER A 302 3.67 23.42 -5.99
CA SER A 302 4.96 23.12 -5.37
C SER A 302 4.83 22.07 -4.28
N VAL A 303 3.76 22.10 -3.49
CA VAL A 303 3.48 21.14 -2.43
C VAL A 303 3.10 19.78 -2.99
N SER A 304 2.23 19.73 -4.00
CA SER A 304 1.79 18.46 -4.63
C SER A 304 2.95 17.73 -5.31
N THR A 305 3.77 18.45 -6.07
CA THR A 305 4.92 17.87 -6.79
C THR A 305 6.02 17.43 -5.83
N ASN A 306 6.31 18.20 -4.77
CA ASN A 306 7.28 17.83 -3.75
C ASN A 306 6.84 16.55 -3.02
N THR A 307 5.59 16.48 -2.58
CA THR A 307 5.04 15.31 -1.88
C THR A 307 5.07 14.06 -2.76
N ALA A 308 4.66 14.17 -4.02
CA ALA A 308 4.75 13.09 -5.00
C ALA A 308 6.19 12.61 -5.22
N ASN A 309 7.16 13.54 -5.30
CA ASN A 309 8.57 13.22 -5.46
C ASN A 309 9.16 12.56 -4.21
N ALA A 310 8.80 13.03 -3.02
CA ALA A 310 9.25 12.46 -1.76
C ALA A 310 8.72 11.01 -1.60
N LEU A 311 7.43 10.79 -1.87
CA LEU A 311 6.83 9.45 -1.87
C LEU A 311 7.53 8.51 -2.87
N ASN A 312 7.91 9.01 -4.05
CA ASN A 312 8.49 8.19 -5.11
C ASN A 312 10.04 8.18 -5.11
N SER A 313 10.68 8.80 -4.14
CA SER A 313 12.14 8.81 -4.01
C SER A 313 12.69 7.40 -3.76
N SER A 314 13.62 6.96 -4.58
CA SER A 314 14.29 5.65 -4.40
C SER A 314 15.22 5.60 -3.18
N SER A 315 15.62 6.76 -2.65
CA SER A 315 16.51 6.88 -1.49
C SER A 315 15.78 6.98 -0.15
N PHE A 316 14.44 7.14 -0.16
CA PHE A 316 13.66 7.29 1.06
C PHE A 316 12.97 5.99 1.48
N PRO A 317 12.89 5.69 2.78
CA PRO A 317 12.24 4.49 3.30
C PRO A 317 10.72 4.50 3.15
N ILE A 318 10.10 5.65 2.93
CA ILE A 318 8.65 5.83 2.89
C ILE A 318 7.95 4.81 1.98
N ARG A 319 6.85 4.24 2.47
CA ARG A 319 5.98 3.28 1.78
C ARG A 319 4.61 3.83 1.47
N GLY A 320 4.09 4.76 2.28
CA GLY A 320 2.80 5.39 2.07
C GLY A 320 2.80 6.84 2.50
N TYR A 321 2.10 7.68 1.74
CA TYR A 321 1.79 9.05 2.12
C TYR A 321 0.26 9.21 2.14
N VAL A 322 -0.27 9.62 3.29
CA VAL A 322 -1.70 9.83 3.51
C VAL A 322 -1.96 11.31 3.76
N THR A 323 -3.01 11.87 3.20
CA THR A 323 -3.37 13.26 3.40
C THR A 323 -4.88 13.42 3.55
N ALA A 324 -5.34 14.43 4.26
CA ALA A 324 -6.74 14.81 4.33
C ALA A 324 -7.21 15.39 2.98
N VAL A 325 -8.36 14.93 2.45
CA VAL A 325 -8.83 15.42 1.13
C VAL A 325 -9.27 16.88 1.14
N GLY A 326 -9.51 17.44 2.32
CA GLY A 326 -9.98 18.80 2.55
C GLY A 326 -11.42 18.87 3.02
N ASN A 327 -11.78 20.03 3.58
CA ASN A 327 -13.09 20.28 4.21
C ASN A 327 -13.86 21.38 3.47
N ALA A 328 -13.84 21.35 2.14
CA ALA A 328 -14.29 22.49 1.32
C ALA A 328 -15.53 22.19 0.46
N SER A 329 -16.20 21.05 0.61
CA SER A 329 -17.30 20.67 -0.26
C SER A 329 -18.45 21.67 -0.32
N ASP A 330 -18.78 22.35 0.77
CA ASP A 330 -19.85 23.37 0.85
C ASP A 330 -19.33 24.82 0.89
N SER A 331 -18.01 25.00 0.88
CA SER A 331 -17.32 26.29 0.87
C SER A 331 -16.46 26.53 -0.37
N HIS A 332 -16.70 25.76 -1.40
CA HIS A 332 -16.04 25.80 -2.70
C HIS A 332 -17.05 26.10 -3.81
N TYR A 333 -16.62 26.93 -4.77
CA TYR A 333 -17.36 27.20 -5.99
C TYR A 333 -16.45 27.05 -7.20
N LEU A 334 -16.92 26.31 -8.19
CA LEU A 334 -16.22 26.13 -9.46
C LEU A 334 -17.20 26.28 -10.62
N ALA A 335 -16.95 27.26 -11.48
CA ALA A 335 -17.73 27.43 -12.72
C ALA A 335 -16.92 28.23 -13.75
N PRO A 336 -17.22 28.10 -15.06
CA PRO A 336 -16.74 29.03 -16.05
C PRO A 336 -17.23 30.47 -15.72
N TYR A 337 -16.37 31.47 -15.96
CA TYR A 337 -16.83 32.85 -15.89
C TYR A 337 -18.04 33.05 -16.82
N ALA A 338 -19.13 33.46 -16.26
CA ALA A 338 -20.35 33.82 -16.97
C ALA A 338 -20.56 35.35 -16.86
N ASP A 339 -20.62 36.01 -18.00
CA ASP A 339 -20.83 37.44 -18.07
C ASP A 339 -22.29 37.79 -17.75
N SER A 340 -22.51 38.52 -16.67
CA SER A 340 -23.85 39.01 -16.29
C SER A 340 -24.34 40.19 -17.14
N HIS A 341 -23.46 40.80 -17.95
CA HIS A 341 -23.70 42.07 -18.66
C HIS A 341 -24.02 43.24 -17.72
N ILE A 342 -23.66 43.12 -16.44
CA ILE A 342 -23.81 44.17 -15.43
C ILE A 342 -22.43 44.73 -15.12
N ASN A 343 -22.20 45.98 -15.50
CA ASN A 343 -20.96 46.65 -15.17
C ASN A 343 -20.86 46.94 -13.66
N GLY A 344 -19.80 46.39 -13.03
CA GLY A 344 -19.61 46.51 -11.58
C GLY A 344 -19.15 47.88 -11.07
N SER A 345 -18.94 48.86 -11.93
CA SER A 345 -18.33 50.15 -11.54
C SER A 345 -19.08 50.93 -10.44
N SER A 346 -20.39 50.73 -10.30
CA SER A 346 -21.21 51.33 -9.23
C SER A 346 -20.89 50.73 -7.83
N ILE A 347 -20.33 49.55 -7.78
CA ILE A 347 -19.95 48.80 -6.54
C ILE A 347 -18.45 48.94 -6.33
N THR A 348 -17.68 48.60 -7.32
CA THR A 348 -16.21 48.40 -7.20
C THR A 348 -15.39 49.65 -7.58
N GLY A 349 -16.00 50.64 -8.21
CA GLY A 349 -15.33 51.82 -8.77
C GLY A 349 -14.48 51.52 -10.01
N LYS A 350 -14.49 50.27 -10.53
CA LYS A 350 -13.74 49.85 -11.71
C LYS A 350 -14.68 49.36 -12.80
N ASN A 351 -14.29 49.56 -14.06
CA ASN A 351 -15.04 49.03 -15.21
C ASN A 351 -14.74 47.51 -15.37
N GLY A 352 -15.76 46.80 -15.76
CA GLY A 352 -15.75 45.37 -16.01
C GLY A 352 -17.05 44.73 -15.56
N ASP A 353 -17.45 43.65 -16.19
CA ASP A 353 -18.73 43.03 -15.92
C ASP A 353 -18.59 41.98 -14.79
N LEU A 354 -19.68 41.90 -14.01
CA LEU A 354 -19.77 41.01 -12.87
C LEU A 354 -19.96 39.57 -13.34
N HIS A 355 -19.47 38.62 -12.55
CA HIS A 355 -19.75 37.21 -12.74
C HIS A 355 -21.18 36.86 -12.33
N LEU A 356 -21.79 35.94 -13.10
CA LEU A 356 -23.11 35.37 -12.82
C LEU A 356 -22.95 33.98 -12.20
N PHE A 357 -23.08 33.89 -10.87
CA PHE A 357 -22.79 32.65 -10.12
C PHE A 357 -23.68 31.46 -10.48
N GLN A 358 -24.96 31.68 -10.77
CA GLN A 358 -25.89 30.61 -11.10
C GLN A 358 -25.88 30.16 -12.57
N ALA A 359 -24.87 30.52 -13.35
CA ALA A 359 -24.82 30.14 -14.76
C ALA A 359 -24.40 28.69 -15.02
N SER A 360 -23.89 27.97 -14.04
CA SER A 360 -23.44 26.61 -14.15
C SER A 360 -24.43 25.60 -13.55
N SER A 361 -24.68 24.50 -14.25
CA SER A 361 -25.48 23.36 -13.74
C SER A 361 -24.79 22.61 -12.61
N ASP A 362 -23.48 22.83 -12.42
CA ASP A 362 -22.68 22.16 -11.38
C ASP A 362 -22.75 22.87 -10.04
N THR A 363 -23.35 24.06 -9.97
CA THR A 363 -23.53 24.81 -8.72
C THR A 363 -24.88 24.54 -8.07
N THR A 364 -24.91 24.54 -6.75
CA THR A 364 -26.13 24.38 -5.96
C THR A 364 -26.55 25.71 -5.36
N ASP A 365 -27.78 26.17 -5.65
CA ASP A 365 -28.39 27.32 -4.98
C ASP A 365 -29.00 26.85 -3.65
N THR A 366 -28.24 26.99 -2.58
CA THR A 366 -28.63 26.46 -1.25
C THR A 366 -29.71 27.28 -0.56
N LEU A 367 -29.92 28.57 -0.96
CA LEU A 367 -30.93 29.46 -0.42
C LEU A 367 -32.14 29.65 -1.35
N GLY A 368 -32.06 29.13 -2.59
CA GLY A 368 -33.18 29.27 -3.56
C GLY A 368 -33.39 30.69 -4.06
N LEU A 369 -32.34 31.51 -4.11
CA LEU A 369 -32.43 32.93 -4.44
C LEU A 369 -32.47 33.22 -5.95
N GLY A 370 -32.14 32.23 -6.77
CA GLY A 370 -32.12 32.35 -8.21
C GLY A 370 -30.86 33.01 -8.75
N SER A 371 -30.88 33.44 -10.02
CA SER A 371 -29.70 34.01 -10.72
C SER A 371 -29.15 35.24 -10.01
N GLN A 372 -27.87 35.22 -9.64
CA GLN A 372 -27.21 36.23 -8.80
C GLN A 372 -25.84 36.62 -9.35
N THR A 373 -25.48 37.90 -9.18
CA THR A 373 -24.13 38.41 -9.48
C THR A 373 -23.23 38.45 -8.25
N TYR A 374 -23.61 37.75 -7.18
CA TYR A 374 -22.85 37.63 -5.95
C TYR A 374 -23.14 36.24 -5.32
N ASP A 375 -22.18 35.78 -4.53
CA ASP A 375 -22.36 34.62 -3.66
C ASP A 375 -22.41 35.08 -2.21
N GLU A 376 -23.39 34.58 -1.45
CA GLU A 376 -23.65 35.10 -0.11
C GLU A 376 -23.04 34.22 0.96
N ILE A 377 -22.40 34.86 1.94
CA ILE A 377 -21.89 34.20 3.17
C ILE A 377 -22.45 34.92 4.39
N LYS A 378 -22.58 34.18 5.50
CA LYS A 378 -23.00 34.72 6.79
C LYS A 378 -21.86 34.68 7.79
N LEU A 379 -21.46 35.83 8.35
CA LEU A 379 -20.45 35.92 9.38
C LEU A 379 -21.06 36.31 10.73
N GLN A 380 -20.62 35.69 11.80
CA GLN A 380 -21.06 36.00 13.16
C GLN A 380 -20.69 37.43 13.56
N GLY A 381 -21.56 38.04 14.39
CA GLY A 381 -21.29 39.30 15.06
C GLY A 381 -20.53 39.14 16.38
N THR A 382 -20.00 40.27 16.87
CA THR A 382 -19.21 40.30 18.13
C THR A 382 -20.04 40.00 19.39
N THR A 383 -21.37 40.00 19.31
CA THR A 383 -22.29 39.71 20.43
C THR A 383 -23.04 38.39 20.26
N SER A 384 -22.74 37.64 19.22
CA SER A 384 -23.37 36.35 18.98
C SER A 384 -23.07 35.36 20.10
N SER A 385 -24.03 34.52 20.46
CA SER A 385 -23.90 33.54 21.54
C SER A 385 -22.79 32.56 21.24
N GLY A 386 -21.84 32.40 22.17
CA GLY A 386 -20.67 31.52 22.01
C GLY A 386 -19.44 32.20 21.44
N ASN A 387 -19.49 33.49 21.17
CA ASN A 387 -18.39 34.24 20.58
C ASN A 387 -17.60 35.03 21.64
N PRO A 388 -16.28 34.85 21.75
CA PRO A 388 -15.46 35.82 22.48
C PRO A 388 -15.33 37.12 21.64
N THR A 389 -15.51 38.23 22.21
CA THR A 389 -15.24 39.64 21.86
C THR A 389 -14.91 40.06 20.40
N ASN A 390 -14.61 39.16 19.49
CA ASN A 390 -14.33 39.42 18.07
C ASN A 390 -15.37 38.72 17.18
N GLY A 391 -15.72 39.32 16.05
CA GLY A 391 -16.69 38.75 15.10
C GLY A 391 -16.13 37.61 14.25
N GLY A 392 -17.00 37.01 13.45
CA GLY A 392 -16.64 35.96 12.51
C GLY A 392 -15.62 36.42 11.48
N GLU A 393 -14.66 35.56 11.18
CA GLU A 393 -13.56 35.83 10.27
C GLU A 393 -13.64 34.93 9.03
N VAL A 394 -13.27 35.41 7.86
CA VAL A 394 -13.23 34.65 6.61
C VAL A 394 -12.01 35.03 5.78
N VAL A 395 -11.42 34.02 5.15
CA VAL A 395 -10.49 34.15 4.04
C VAL A 395 -11.19 33.64 2.79
N VAL A 396 -11.14 34.42 1.72
CA VAL A 396 -11.67 34.03 0.41
C VAL A 396 -10.53 34.05 -0.59
N VAL A 397 -10.37 32.96 -1.31
CA VAL A 397 -9.33 32.80 -2.34
C VAL A 397 -10.01 32.43 -3.65
N LEU A 398 -9.72 33.18 -4.68
CA LEU A 398 -10.17 32.98 -6.05
C LEU A 398 -8.97 32.67 -6.94
N THR A 399 -9.00 31.51 -7.60
CA THR A 399 -8.04 31.18 -8.66
C THR A 399 -8.77 30.96 -9.99
N TRP A 400 -8.02 30.99 -11.10
CA TRP A 400 -8.56 30.67 -12.42
C TRP A 400 -7.51 29.99 -13.29
N ASP A 401 -7.93 29.38 -14.39
CA ASP A 401 -7.13 28.48 -15.23
C ASP A 401 -6.14 29.20 -16.19
N ASP A 402 -5.60 30.34 -15.80
CA ASP A 402 -4.40 30.90 -16.41
C ASP A 402 -3.15 30.17 -15.89
N PRO A 403 -2.07 30.11 -16.67
CA PRO A 403 -0.84 29.51 -16.16
C PRO A 403 -0.25 30.31 -15.00
N PHE A 404 0.07 29.64 -13.91
CA PHE A 404 0.75 30.23 -12.76
C PHE A 404 2.12 30.83 -13.19
N GLY A 405 2.41 32.04 -12.73
CA GLY A 405 3.60 32.79 -13.09
C GLY A 405 3.52 33.55 -14.44
N SER A 406 2.45 33.38 -15.23
CA SER A 406 2.26 34.07 -16.52
C SER A 406 0.80 34.45 -16.81
N SER A 407 -0.02 34.60 -15.80
CA SER A 407 -1.43 35.01 -15.92
C SER A 407 -1.57 36.40 -16.55
N THR A 408 -2.43 36.50 -17.56
CA THR A 408 -2.75 37.76 -18.26
C THR A 408 -4.15 38.28 -17.97
N ASN A 409 -5.06 37.40 -17.48
CA ASN A 409 -6.39 37.79 -17.08
C ASN A 409 -6.40 38.35 -15.65
N ASN A 410 -7.43 39.13 -15.34
CA ASN A 410 -7.59 39.73 -14.02
C ASN A 410 -9.06 39.66 -13.60
N PHE A 411 -9.33 38.88 -12.55
CA PHE A 411 -10.63 38.82 -11.90
C PHE A 411 -10.50 39.45 -10.50
N GLY A 412 -11.09 40.62 -10.35
CA GLY A 412 -11.17 41.32 -9.05
C GLY A 412 -12.14 40.61 -8.14
N LEU A 413 -11.74 40.43 -6.88
CA LEU A 413 -12.52 39.84 -5.80
C LEU A 413 -12.91 40.89 -4.79
N TYR A 414 -14.20 40.99 -4.48
CA TYR A 414 -14.75 42.00 -3.58
C TYR A 414 -15.69 41.34 -2.57
N LEU A 415 -15.66 41.85 -1.32
CA LEU A 415 -16.64 41.54 -0.30
C LEU A 415 -17.48 42.74 -0.04
N VAL A 416 -18.80 42.64 -0.22
CA VAL A 416 -19.74 43.72 -0.13
C VAL A 416 -20.71 43.45 1.01
N GLN A 417 -21.05 44.43 1.83
CA GLN A 417 -22.09 44.26 2.85
C GLN A 417 -23.45 44.04 2.16
N HIS A 418 -24.09 42.91 2.45
CA HIS A 418 -25.34 42.50 1.79
C HIS A 418 -26.42 43.61 1.81
N GLY A 419 -27.10 43.77 0.68
CA GLY A 419 -28.14 44.77 0.51
C GLY A 419 -27.64 46.20 0.40
N THR A 420 -26.33 46.41 0.28
CA THR A 420 -25.71 47.73 0.11
C THR A 420 -24.74 47.72 -1.08
N THR A 421 -24.11 48.87 -1.38
CA THR A 421 -22.98 48.98 -2.31
C THR A 421 -21.66 49.19 -1.59
N THR A 422 -21.61 48.91 -0.28
CA THR A 422 -20.42 49.15 0.55
C THR A 422 -19.45 47.98 0.41
N VAL A 423 -18.36 48.17 -0.29
CA VAL A 423 -17.23 47.24 -0.33
C VAL A 423 -16.51 47.31 1.01
N VAL A 424 -16.48 46.20 1.74
CA VAL A 424 -15.82 46.09 3.06
C VAL A 424 -14.40 45.58 2.94
N GLN A 425 -14.10 44.82 1.88
CA GLN A 425 -12.75 44.30 1.55
C GLN A 425 -12.66 44.01 0.05
N SER A 426 -11.46 44.09 -0.52
CA SER A 426 -11.24 43.75 -1.94
C SER A 426 -9.82 43.42 -2.27
N ASP A 427 -9.64 42.52 -3.27
CA ASP A 427 -8.44 42.39 -4.07
C ASP A 427 -8.78 42.60 -5.54
N SER A 428 -8.50 43.77 -6.04
CA SER A 428 -8.84 44.17 -7.39
C SER A 428 -7.74 43.99 -8.42
N GLY A 429 -6.61 43.36 -8.03
CA GLY A 429 -5.44 43.35 -8.86
C GLY A 429 -4.42 42.24 -8.65
N LYS A 430 -4.83 41.10 -8.20
CA LYS A 430 -3.89 39.94 -7.97
C LYS A 430 -2.78 40.35 -7.00
N THR A 431 -3.15 40.85 -5.82
CA THR A 431 -2.16 41.37 -4.86
C THR A 431 -1.63 40.32 -3.90
N CYS A 432 -2.27 39.13 -3.85
CA CYS A 432 -1.90 38.08 -2.92
C CYS A 432 -0.56 37.44 -3.27
N GLU A 433 -0.45 36.90 -4.50
CA GLU A 433 0.72 36.13 -4.97
C GLU A 433 1.55 36.90 -6.00
N GLY A 434 1.07 38.11 -6.40
CA GLY A 434 1.70 38.94 -7.41
C GLY A 434 1.01 38.88 -8.77
N SER A 435 1.28 39.92 -9.58
CA SER A 435 0.50 40.17 -10.79
C SER A 435 0.55 39.13 -11.90
N THR A 436 1.50 38.19 -11.81
CA THR A 436 1.68 37.10 -12.78
C THR A 436 0.97 35.82 -12.37
N PHE A 437 0.42 35.76 -11.16
CA PHE A 437 -0.31 34.59 -10.67
C PHE A 437 -1.82 34.79 -10.85
N PRO A 438 -2.57 33.74 -11.22
CA PRO A 438 -4.03 33.79 -11.38
C PRO A 438 -4.74 33.66 -10.02
N VAL A 439 -4.42 34.55 -9.07
CA VAL A 439 -4.91 34.48 -7.69
C VAL A 439 -5.37 35.87 -7.22
N SER A 440 -6.57 35.92 -6.69
CA SER A 440 -7.08 37.06 -5.89
C SER A 440 -7.57 36.56 -4.56
N CYS A 441 -7.26 37.26 -3.47
CA CYS A 441 -7.69 36.83 -2.14
C CYS A 441 -8.06 38.04 -1.26
N LEU A 442 -8.85 37.76 -0.23
CA LEU A 442 -9.18 38.74 0.80
C LEU A 442 -9.34 38.06 2.15
N SER A 443 -9.07 38.83 3.22
CA SER A 443 -9.37 38.42 4.59
C SER A 443 -10.25 39.49 5.22
N PHE A 444 -11.27 39.08 6.00
CA PHE A 444 -12.20 39.99 6.60
C PHE A 444 -12.70 39.51 7.96
N VAL A 445 -12.91 40.46 8.89
CA VAL A 445 -13.49 40.22 10.21
C VAL A 445 -14.78 41.04 10.35
N ASN A 446 -15.89 40.37 10.70
CA ASN A 446 -17.14 41.06 10.99
C ASN A 446 -17.08 41.72 12.37
N ASN A 447 -16.77 43.01 12.42
CA ASN A 447 -16.72 43.78 13.68
C ASN A 447 -18.08 44.36 14.11
N LEU A 448 -19.16 43.98 13.43
CA LEU A 448 -20.51 44.39 13.80
C LEU A 448 -21.04 43.57 14.97
N PRO A 449 -21.94 44.14 15.83
CA PRO A 449 -22.52 43.40 16.93
C PRO A 449 -23.32 42.16 16.52
N ALA A 450 -24.07 42.29 15.41
CA ALA A 450 -24.94 41.22 14.93
C ALA A 450 -24.30 40.36 13.82
N ASP A 451 -24.76 39.14 13.68
CA ASP A 451 -24.54 38.31 12.51
C ASP A 451 -24.92 39.07 11.25
N THR A 452 -24.04 39.08 10.28
CA THR A 452 -24.20 39.90 9.08
C THR A 452 -23.90 39.05 7.84
N TYR A 453 -24.70 39.28 6.82
CA TYR A 453 -24.50 38.70 5.49
C TYR A 453 -23.59 39.58 4.64
N TYR A 454 -22.75 38.95 3.88
CA TYR A 454 -21.83 39.58 2.96
C TYR A 454 -21.88 38.86 1.61
N ASP A 455 -21.75 39.65 0.55
CA ASP A 455 -21.79 39.23 -0.85
C ASP A 455 -20.37 39.14 -1.40
N ILE A 456 -19.96 37.97 -1.83
CA ILE A 456 -18.73 37.79 -2.59
C ILE A 456 -19.04 38.13 -4.03
N VAL A 457 -18.32 39.12 -4.58
CA VAL A 457 -18.51 39.64 -5.94
C VAL A 457 -17.21 39.40 -6.73
N ILE A 458 -17.32 38.78 -7.91
CA ILE A 458 -16.22 38.63 -8.85
C ILE A 458 -16.44 39.52 -10.06
N GLN A 459 -15.43 40.28 -10.43
CA GLN A 459 -15.51 41.22 -11.56
C GLN A 459 -14.37 40.94 -12.56
N ASN A 460 -14.72 40.73 -13.81
CA ASN A 460 -13.74 40.65 -14.89
C ASN A 460 -13.27 42.06 -15.28
N THR A 461 -12.03 42.40 -14.92
CA THR A 461 -11.42 43.69 -15.23
C THR A 461 -10.42 43.62 -16.38
N SER A 462 -10.21 42.42 -16.98
CA SER A 462 -9.20 42.21 -18.02
C SER A 462 -9.68 42.46 -19.45
N ASN A 463 -10.94 42.68 -19.69
CA ASN A 463 -11.57 42.73 -21.04
C ASN A 463 -11.27 41.47 -21.88
N ALA A 464 -10.95 40.35 -21.24
CA ALA A 464 -10.62 39.12 -21.92
C ALA A 464 -11.87 38.41 -22.41
N SER A 465 -11.89 38.01 -23.66
CA SER A 465 -12.96 37.23 -24.29
C SER A 465 -12.86 35.74 -24.02
N ALA A 466 -11.78 35.30 -23.35
CA ALA A 466 -11.60 33.90 -23.03
C ALA A 466 -12.44 33.48 -21.82
N VAL A 467 -13.22 32.43 -21.96
CA VAL A 467 -13.92 31.80 -20.84
C VAL A 467 -12.89 31.16 -19.95
N LYS A 468 -12.83 31.57 -18.68
CA LYS A 468 -11.96 31.04 -17.64
C LYS A 468 -12.78 30.32 -16.60
N ASN A 469 -12.30 29.15 -16.14
CA ASN A 469 -12.90 28.52 -14.99
C ASN A 469 -12.44 29.27 -13.73
N LEU A 470 -13.41 29.67 -12.94
CA LEU A 470 -13.21 30.34 -11.66
C LEU A 470 -13.30 29.29 -10.56
N ASN A 471 -12.30 29.22 -9.71
CA ASN A 471 -12.19 28.30 -8.60
C ASN A 471 -12.08 29.12 -7.30
N LEU A 472 -13.13 29.15 -6.50
CA LEU A 472 -13.25 29.96 -5.30
C LEU A 472 -13.36 29.10 -4.06
N TYR A 473 -12.60 29.46 -3.03
CA TYR A 473 -12.71 28.89 -1.70
C TYR A 473 -12.97 29.96 -0.67
N ALA A 474 -13.87 29.69 0.30
CA ALA A 474 -14.12 30.55 1.45
C ALA A 474 -13.95 29.73 2.73
N PHE A 475 -12.99 30.05 3.57
CA PHE A 475 -12.69 29.31 4.79
C PHE A 475 -12.42 30.24 5.97
N THR A 476 -12.56 29.69 7.18
CA THR A 476 -12.22 30.40 8.40
C THR A 476 -10.81 30.05 8.81
N PRO A 477 -9.91 31.04 9.02
CA PRO A 477 -8.54 30.75 9.46
C PRO A 477 -8.53 30.11 10.86
N GLU A 478 -7.51 29.31 11.13
CA GLU A 478 -7.36 28.53 12.37
C GLU A 478 -7.47 29.38 13.65
N CYS A 479 -6.90 30.56 13.64
CA CYS A 479 -6.96 31.50 14.76
C CYS A 479 -8.11 32.52 14.65
N ALA A 480 -9.16 32.22 13.91
CA ALA A 480 -10.30 33.13 13.81
C ALA A 480 -11.00 33.32 15.16
N PHE A 481 -11.15 34.56 15.54
CA PHE A 481 -12.00 34.89 16.69
C PHE A 481 -13.47 34.81 16.29
N GLY A 482 -14.24 34.08 17.07
CA GLY A 482 -15.69 34.02 16.93
C GLY A 482 -16.21 33.19 15.76
N SER A 483 -15.38 32.34 15.19
CA SER A 483 -15.90 31.33 14.33
C SER A 483 -16.66 30.28 15.15
N LEU A 484 -17.76 29.78 14.57
CA LEU A 484 -18.51 28.65 15.16
C LEU A 484 -17.72 27.35 14.95
N ILE A 485 -16.61 27.23 15.58
CA ILE A 485 -15.76 26.03 15.46
C ILE A 485 -16.45 24.76 15.96
N SER A 486 -17.65 24.87 16.47
CA SER A 486 -18.39 23.74 17.02
C SER A 486 -19.10 22.83 16.02
N LEU A 487 -18.88 22.98 14.72
CA LEU A 487 -19.69 22.27 13.71
C LEU A 487 -18.89 21.69 12.55
N GLY A 488 -17.65 21.41 12.75
CA GLY A 488 -16.81 20.96 11.67
C GLY A 488 -16.00 22.13 11.02
N PRO A 489 -15.06 21.84 10.16
CA PRO A 489 -13.99 22.77 9.77
C PRO A 489 -14.34 23.75 8.64
N SER A 490 -15.53 23.74 8.09
CA SER A 490 -15.94 24.69 7.05
C SER A 490 -16.97 25.64 7.59
N ARG A 491 -16.67 26.94 7.58
CA ARG A 491 -17.46 27.93 8.33
C ARG A 491 -18.03 29.05 7.48
N ALA A 492 -17.57 29.18 6.28
CA ALA A 492 -18.11 30.10 5.32
C ALA A 492 -18.87 29.36 4.23
N LYS A 493 -19.98 28.72 4.61
CA LYS A 493 -20.82 28.04 3.64
C LYS A 493 -21.28 29.02 2.57
N LEU A 494 -20.96 28.75 1.33
CA LEU A 494 -21.35 29.51 0.17
C LEU A 494 -22.81 29.22 -0.19
N ASN A 495 -23.55 30.24 -0.64
CA ASN A 495 -24.87 30.04 -1.20
C ASN A 495 -24.81 29.22 -2.49
N PHE A 496 -23.94 29.59 -3.40
CA PHE A 496 -23.64 28.80 -4.61
C PHE A 496 -22.39 27.99 -4.37
N ASN A 497 -22.53 26.69 -4.20
CA ASN A 497 -21.40 25.83 -3.98
C ASN A 497 -21.31 24.70 -5.01
N THR A 498 -20.09 24.17 -5.18
CA THR A 498 -19.77 23.05 -6.05
C THR A 498 -19.00 22.03 -5.23
N SER A 499 -19.65 20.96 -4.81
CA SER A 499 -18.99 19.92 -4.02
C SER A 499 -17.96 19.12 -4.83
N SER A 500 -18.23 18.87 -6.12
CA SER A 500 -17.26 18.20 -6.98
C SER A 500 -16.06 19.12 -7.26
N ARG A 501 -14.87 18.52 -7.40
CA ARG A 501 -13.59 19.20 -7.66
C ARG A 501 -13.16 20.16 -6.55
N SER A 502 -13.62 19.92 -5.32
CA SER A 502 -13.25 20.72 -4.14
C SER A 502 -11.99 20.18 -3.42
N VAL A 503 -11.27 19.25 -4.05
CA VAL A 503 -9.99 18.71 -3.53
C VAL A 503 -8.95 19.82 -3.43
N ILE A 504 -8.29 19.91 -2.27
CA ILE A 504 -7.31 20.95 -2.01
C ILE A 504 -5.91 20.56 -2.53
N ALA A 505 -4.98 21.53 -2.59
CA ALA A 505 -3.59 21.25 -2.96
C ALA A 505 -2.95 20.28 -1.95
N GLU A 506 -1.90 19.61 -2.30
CA GLU A 506 -1.24 18.38 -1.83
C GLU A 506 -2.14 17.14 -1.81
N SER A 507 -3.42 17.23 -1.42
CA SER A 507 -4.37 16.12 -1.52
C SER A 507 -4.65 15.71 -2.97
N ASP A 508 -4.50 16.64 -3.90
CA ASP A 508 -4.52 16.41 -5.33
C ASP A 508 -3.21 15.80 -5.86
N ALA A 509 -2.19 15.64 -5.03
CA ALA A 509 -0.90 15.12 -5.46
C ALA A 509 -1.04 13.75 -6.12
N GLY A 510 -0.62 13.71 -7.38
CA GLY A 510 -0.59 12.49 -8.16
C GLY A 510 0.76 11.80 -8.00
N GLY A 511 1.43 11.65 -9.09
CA GLY A 511 2.77 11.12 -9.16
C GLY A 511 2.82 9.72 -9.74
N THR A 512 3.95 9.46 -10.35
CA THR A 512 4.30 8.16 -10.90
C THR A 512 5.61 7.71 -10.26
N PRO A 513 5.70 6.46 -9.90
CA PRO A 513 4.73 5.38 -10.18
C PRO A 513 3.58 5.27 -9.17
N VAL A 514 3.63 5.92 -8.01
CA VAL A 514 2.64 5.79 -6.95
C VAL A 514 2.11 7.16 -6.52
N SER A 515 0.79 7.30 -6.39
CA SER A 515 0.11 8.52 -5.92
C SER A 515 -0.06 8.52 -4.41
N VAL A 516 -0.13 9.71 -3.81
CA VAL A 516 -0.54 9.89 -2.41
C VAL A 516 -1.95 9.34 -2.19
N ILE A 517 -2.27 8.98 -0.96
CA ILE A 517 -3.58 8.47 -0.53
C ILE A 517 -4.32 9.61 0.16
N SER A 518 -5.37 10.15 -0.48
CA SER A 518 -6.24 11.14 0.14
C SER A 518 -7.42 10.49 0.83
N ALA A 519 -7.69 10.91 2.06
CA ALA A 519 -8.74 10.39 2.92
C ALA A 519 -9.96 11.32 2.97
N GLY A 520 -11.12 10.80 2.62
CA GLY A 520 -12.43 11.44 2.85
C GLY A 520 -12.98 11.09 4.23
N ALA A 521 -13.97 11.85 4.71
CA ALA A 521 -14.54 11.71 6.04
C ALA A 521 -15.95 11.09 6.05
N ILE A 522 -16.15 10.16 7.00
CA ILE A 522 -17.43 9.54 7.34
C ILE A 522 -17.60 9.65 8.85
N CYS A 523 -18.75 10.20 9.32
CA CYS A 523 -18.96 10.41 10.75
C CYS A 523 -19.06 9.08 11.55
N SER A 524 -18.53 9.12 12.77
CA SER A 524 -18.59 8.00 13.72
C SER A 524 -19.99 7.65 14.21
N ALA A 525 -20.98 8.49 13.97
CA ALA A 525 -22.37 8.40 14.47
C ALA A 525 -22.54 8.37 16.00
N SER A 526 -21.54 7.90 16.74
CA SER A 526 -21.57 7.89 18.21
C SER A 526 -21.51 9.30 18.80
N SER A 527 -20.88 10.23 18.10
CA SER A 527 -20.75 11.63 18.49
C SER A 527 -22.00 12.48 18.21
N ALA A 528 -22.95 11.99 17.40
CA ALA A 528 -24.19 12.72 17.13
C ALA A 528 -25.00 13.02 18.40
N ALA A 529 -25.01 12.09 19.38
CA ALA A 529 -25.63 12.28 20.67
C ALA A 529 -24.87 13.33 21.53
N GLN A 530 -23.57 13.41 21.42
CA GLN A 530 -22.74 14.41 22.11
C GLN A 530 -22.90 15.78 21.47
N LEU A 531 -22.95 15.89 20.14
CA LEU A 531 -23.24 17.14 19.43
C LEU A 531 -24.60 17.70 19.79
N ALA A 532 -25.65 16.88 19.83
CA ALA A 532 -27.00 17.29 20.22
C ALA A 532 -27.08 17.77 21.67
N SER A 533 -26.23 17.24 22.57
CA SER A 533 -26.24 17.55 24.00
C SER A 533 -25.38 18.74 24.39
N SER A 534 -24.32 19.06 23.63
CA SER A 534 -23.29 19.96 24.12
C SER A 534 -23.39 21.41 23.68
N LYS A 535 -24.05 21.78 22.58
CA LYS A 535 -23.96 23.15 22.06
C LYS A 535 -25.19 23.76 21.33
N GLY A 536 -26.36 23.10 21.28
CA GLY A 536 -27.56 23.64 20.65
C GLY A 536 -27.42 23.92 19.16
N VAL A 537 -26.47 23.28 18.50
CA VAL A 537 -26.20 23.45 17.09
C VAL A 537 -26.82 22.28 16.35
N PHE A 538 -27.30 22.51 15.14
CA PHE A 538 -28.00 21.52 14.31
C PHE A 538 -27.22 20.22 14.22
N PRO A 539 -27.83 19.06 14.52
CA PRO A 539 -27.17 17.79 14.36
C PRO A 539 -26.77 17.63 12.89
N ASP A 540 -25.53 17.28 12.65
CA ASP A 540 -25.06 16.92 11.33
C ASP A 540 -25.82 15.68 10.86
N PRO A 541 -26.57 15.73 9.73
CA PRO A 541 -27.33 14.59 9.25
C PRO A 541 -26.44 13.37 8.92
N SER A 542 -25.20 13.55 8.51
CA SER A 542 -24.24 12.49 8.24
C SER A 542 -23.87 11.71 9.49
N CYS A 543 -23.83 12.39 10.66
CA CYS A 543 -23.58 11.77 11.95
C CYS A 543 -24.78 11.00 12.53
N LEU A 544 -25.93 10.98 11.88
CA LEU A 544 -27.07 10.14 12.25
C LEU A 544 -27.03 8.76 11.58
N ASP A 545 -26.11 8.54 10.65
CA ASP A 545 -25.97 7.28 9.91
C ASP A 545 -25.10 6.26 10.67
N THR A 546 -25.75 5.40 11.44
CA THR A 546 -25.08 4.29 12.17
C THR A 546 -24.53 3.18 11.28
N SER A 547 -24.79 3.22 9.96
CA SER A 547 -24.18 2.30 8.99
C SER A 547 -22.83 2.79 8.46
N HIS A 548 -22.45 4.03 8.80
CA HIS A 548 -21.22 4.67 8.36
C HIS A 548 -21.03 4.60 6.85
N SER A 549 -22.07 4.98 6.12
CA SER A 549 -22.16 4.92 4.65
C SER A 549 -22.37 6.29 4.01
N THR A 550 -22.51 7.35 4.82
CA THR A 550 -22.73 8.73 4.40
C THR A 550 -21.45 9.55 4.57
N SER A 551 -21.01 10.20 3.49
CA SER A 551 -19.89 11.15 3.56
C SER A 551 -20.29 12.38 4.34
N GLU A 552 -19.32 12.94 5.08
CA GLU A 552 -19.50 14.25 5.71
C GLU A 552 -19.80 15.34 4.66
N TYR A 553 -20.71 16.26 5.02
CA TYR A 553 -21.16 17.32 4.11
C TYR A 553 -20.03 18.27 3.67
N PHE A 554 -19.03 18.43 4.52
CA PHE A 554 -17.87 19.28 4.24
C PHE A 554 -16.75 18.52 3.52
N SER A 555 -16.71 17.18 3.57
CA SER A 555 -15.63 16.39 2.98
C SER A 555 -15.48 16.67 1.49
N SER A 556 -14.33 17.17 1.09
CA SER A 556 -14.03 17.53 -0.30
C SER A 556 -14.18 16.34 -1.25
N GLN A 557 -14.69 16.63 -2.44
CA GLN A 557 -15.04 15.61 -3.44
C GLN A 557 -14.29 15.86 -4.74
N GLY A 558 -13.87 14.76 -5.35
CA GLY A 558 -13.25 14.78 -6.66
C GLY A 558 -14.23 15.03 -7.82
N PRO A 559 -13.73 14.88 -9.05
CA PRO A 559 -12.34 14.62 -9.38
C PRO A 559 -11.43 15.81 -9.06
N THR A 560 -10.11 15.65 -9.14
CA THR A 560 -9.18 16.79 -9.17
C THR A 560 -9.44 17.66 -10.41
N LEU A 561 -8.87 18.87 -10.48
CA LEU A 561 -9.06 19.74 -11.66
C LEU A 561 -8.53 19.10 -12.96
N ASP A 562 -7.50 18.27 -12.87
CA ASP A 562 -6.96 17.47 -13.98
C ASP A 562 -7.69 16.14 -14.22
N GLY A 563 -8.75 15.82 -13.45
CA GLY A 563 -9.70 14.73 -13.71
C GLY A 563 -9.40 13.40 -13.02
N ARG A 564 -8.46 13.33 -12.08
CA ARG A 564 -8.19 12.12 -11.29
C ARG A 564 -9.22 11.94 -10.17
N ASN A 565 -9.61 10.68 -9.91
CA ASN A 565 -10.51 10.36 -8.80
C ASN A 565 -9.83 10.66 -7.45
N LYS A 566 -10.54 11.38 -6.58
CA LYS A 566 -10.23 11.68 -5.19
C LYS A 566 -11.55 11.81 -4.40
N PRO A 567 -11.61 11.50 -3.09
CA PRO A 567 -10.53 10.87 -2.31
C PRO A 567 -10.14 9.48 -2.82
N ASP A 568 -9.05 8.93 -2.33
CA ASP A 568 -8.68 7.53 -2.65
C ASP A 568 -9.44 6.54 -1.78
N ILE A 569 -9.70 6.89 -0.51
CA ILE A 569 -10.36 6.06 0.49
C ILE A 569 -11.06 6.96 1.52
N SER A 570 -11.97 6.42 2.33
CA SER A 570 -12.61 7.17 3.42
C SER A 570 -12.28 6.58 4.78
N GLY A 571 -11.97 7.45 5.75
CA GLY A 571 -11.79 7.16 7.16
C GLY A 571 -12.97 7.67 8.00
N ILE A 572 -12.83 7.57 9.32
CA ILE A 572 -13.86 7.99 10.28
C ILE A 572 -13.49 9.33 10.91
N ASP A 573 -14.47 10.21 11.09
CA ASP A 573 -14.34 11.46 11.83
C ASP A 573 -15.43 11.63 12.89
N GLY A 574 -15.46 12.79 13.55
CA GLY A 574 -16.36 12.97 14.68
C GLY A 574 -16.02 12.04 15.84
N VAL A 575 -14.74 11.83 16.08
CA VAL A 575 -14.21 10.81 16.99
C VAL A 575 -13.74 11.41 18.31
N SER A 576 -13.72 10.58 19.35
CA SER A 576 -13.22 10.93 20.67
C SER A 576 -11.70 11.01 20.67
N ILE A 577 -11.17 12.05 21.34
CA ILE A 577 -9.77 12.30 21.65
C ILE A 577 -9.67 12.84 23.07
N THR A 578 -8.47 12.99 23.64
CA THR A 578 -8.31 13.54 25.00
C THR A 578 -8.71 15.01 25.12
N GLY A 579 -8.74 15.76 24.01
CA GLY A 579 -8.90 17.21 24.00
C GLY A 579 -7.69 17.95 24.59
N ALA A 580 -6.51 17.35 24.58
CA ALA A 580 -5.27 17.95 25.07
C ALA A 580 -4.98 19.26 24.32
N GLY A 581 -4.34 20.21 25.01
CA GLY A 581 -4.06 21.52 24.46
C GLY A 581 -5.29 22.41 24.28
N GLY A 582 -6.50 21.95 24.65
CA GLY A 582 -7.77 22.63 24.47
C GLY A 582 -8.40 22.40 23.08
N PHE A 583 -7.94 21.35 22.38
CA PHE A 583 -8.55 20.95 21.12
C PHE A 583 -9.98 20.45 21.31
N GLU A 584 -10.82 20.56 20.30
CA GLU A 584 -12.22 20.15 20.43
C GLU A 584 -12.37 18.62 20.44
N ASN A 585 -13.29 18.16 21.30
CA ASN A 585 -13.66 16.76 21.42
C ASN A 585 -15.19 16.67 21.39
N PRO A 586 -15.82 15.96 20.44
CA PRO A 586 -15.19 15.09 19.42
C PRO A 586 -14.47 15.88 18.30
N PHE A 587 -13.48 15.22 17.67
CA PHE A 587 -12.67 15.78 16.58
C PHE A 587 -13.33 15.52 15.23
N PHE A 588 -13.69 16.58 14.52
CA PHE A 588 -14.28 16.53 13.18
C PHE A 588 -13.29 16.98 12.11
N GLY A 589 -13.48 16.45 10.91
CA GLY A 589 -12.69 16.83 9.73
C GLY A 589 -12.12 15.66 8.98
N THR A 590 -11.76 15.89 7.73
CA THR A 590 -10.93 14.93 6.97
C THR A 590 -9.56 14.77 7.63
N SER A 591 -9.14 15.74 8.46
CA SER A 591 -7.99 15.65 9.36
C SER A 591 -8.13 14.50 10.36
N ALA A 592 -9.33 14.28 10.94
CA ALA A 592 -9.58 13.14 11.84
C ALA A 592 -9.63 11.80 11.06
N ALA A 593 -10.08 11.81 9.82
CA ALA A 593 -10.18 10.61 8.99
C ALA A 593 -8.82 10.07 8.52
N ALA A 594 -7.89 10.94 8.16
CA ALA A 594 -6.59 10.58 7.59
C ALA A 594 -5.68 9.77 8.53
N PRO A 595 -5.54 10.08 9.85
CA PRO A 595 -4.69 9.33 10.76
C PRO A 595 -5.16 7.89 10.96
N HIS A 596 -6.44 7.58 10.83
CA HIS A 596 -6.94 6.21 10.83
C HIS A 596 -6.32 5.40 9.70
N ILE A 597 -6.25 5.98 8.48
CA ILE A 597 -5.65 5.32 7.31
C ILE A 597 -4.15 5.13 7.51
N ALA A 598 -3.46 6.11 8.10
CA ALA A 598 -2.03 6.01 8.41
C ALA A 598 -1.75 4.92 9.47
N GLY A 599 -2.59 4.81 10.51
CA GLY A 599 -2.53 3.74 11.49
C GLY A 599 -2.76 2.35 10.87
N ILE A 600 -3.77 2.20 10.00
CA ILE A 600 -4.01 0.95 9.26
C ILE A 600 -2.81 0.61 8.37
N ALA A 601 -2.20 1.60 7.70
CA ALA A 601 -0.98 1.38 6.93
C ALA A 601 0.18 0.84 7.79
N ALA A 602 0.30 1.30 9.04
CA ALA A 602 1.29 0.76 9.97
C ALA A 602 1.01 -0.71 10.34
N LEU A 603 -0.25 -1.09 10.60
CA LEU A 603 -0.63 -2.49 10.82
C LEU A 603 -0.30 -3.37 9.62
N LEU A 604 -0.52 -2.86 8.40
CA LEU A 604 -0.22 -3.57 7.16
C LEU A 604 1.28 -3.78 6.96
N LEU A 605 2.10 -2.77 7.26
CA LEU A 605 3.55 -2.87 7.13
C LEU A 605 4.16 -3.82 8.16
N GLU A 606 3.62 -3.90 9.37
CA GLU A 606 4.00 -4.93 10.33
C GLU A 606 3.61 -6.31 9.83
N SER A 607 2.36 -6.52 9.45
CA SER A 607 1.82 -7.81 9.01
C SER A 607 2.49 -8.30 7.72
N LYS A 608 3.04 -7.40 6.90
CA LYS A 608 3.79 -7.67 5.67
C LYS A 608 5.15 -6.97 5.72
N SER A 609 5.94 -7.27 6.74
CA SER A 609 7.19 -6.56 7.07
C SER A 609 8.26 -6.59 5.97
N CYS A 610 8.14 -7.48 4.98
CA CYS A 610 8.99 -7.47 3.79
C CYS A 610 8.81 -6.22 2.90
N LEU A 611 7.71 -5.47 3.08
CA LEU A 611 7.54 -4.17 2.40
C LEU A 611 8.41 -3.07 3.03
N LEU A 612 8.87 -3.24 4.28
CA LEU A 612 9.72 -2.26 4.95
C LEU A 612 11.09 -2.18 4.27
N SER A 613 11.66 -0.98 4.19
CA SER A 613 13.00 -0.77 3.63
C SER A 613 14.09 -1.47 4.44
N SER A 614 13.91 -1.61 5.74
CA SER A 614 14.83 -2.30 6.64
C SER A 614 14.91 -3.82 6.37
N ALA A 615 13.85 -4.41 5.81
CA ALA A 615 13.80 -5.83 5.47
C ALA A 615 14.32 -6.13 4.05
N ASN A 616 14.27 -5.15 3.15
CA ASN A 616 14.54 -5.30 1.72
C ASN A 616 15.56 -4.29 1.21
N SER A 617 16.82 -4.46 1.58
CA SER A 617 17.95 -3.64 1.10
C SER A 617 18.31 -3.91 -0.37
N GLY A 618 17.37 -3.94 -1.28
CA GLY A 618 17.63 -4.16 -2.72
C GLY A 618 16.40 -4.35 -3.57
N GLU A 619 15.21 -4.33 -3.00
CA GLU A 619 13.98 -4.43 -3.78
C GLU A 619 13.46 -3.06 -4.26
N ASP A 620 12.75 -3.11 -5.37
CA ASP A 620 12.07 -2.00 -5.99
C ASP A 620 11.05 -1.38 -5.02
N ASN A 621 11.42 -0.22 -4.45
CA ASN A 621 10.57 0.55 -3.56
C ASN A 621 9.20 0.90 -4.17
N VAL A 622 9.09 0.94 -5.50
CA VAL A 622 7.85 1.21 -6.23
C VAL A 622 6.82 0.10 -6.02
N THR A 623 7.27 -1.15 -6.13
CA THR A 623 6.37 -2.29 -5.95
C THR A 623 5.86 -2.37 -4.52
N ALA A 624 6.71 -2.12 -3.51
CA ALA A 624 6.31 -2.11 -2.11
C ALA A 624 5.29 -1.00 -1.80
N ARG A 625 5.47 0.20 -2.34
CA ARG A 625 4.52 1.32 -2.22
C ARG A 625 3.19 1.01 -2.91
N THR A 626 3.26 0.45 -4.10
CA THR A 626 2.07 0.02 -4.85
C THR A 626 1.30 -1.06 -4.11
N ASP A 627 1.99 -2.02 -3.52
CA ASP A 627 1.39 -3.08 -2.72
C ASP A 627 0.68 -2.54 -1.48
N LEU A 628 1.32 -1.65 -0.71
CA LEU A 628 0.68 -1.02 0.45
C LEU A 628 -0.59 -0.27 0.06
N ARG A 629 -0.50 0.56 -0.98
CA ARG A 629 -1.66 1.29 -1.50
C ARG A 629 -2.78 0.35 -1.93
N ASN A 630 -2.46 -0.70 -2.66
CA ASN A 630 -3.43 -1.69 -3.12
C ASN A 630 -4.05 -2.49 -1.97
N LEU A 631 -3.31 -2.82 -0.93
CA LEU A 631 -3.86 -3.47 0.27
C LEU A 631 -4.91 -2.61 0.96
N LEU A 632 -4.70 -1.30 1.06
CA LEU A 632 -5.67 -0.37 1.61
C LEU A 632 -6.92 -0.25 0.71
N LEU A 633 -6.72 0.02 -0.60
CA LEU A 633 -7.82 0.38 -1.48
C LEU A 633 -8.66 -0.83 -1.93
N ASN A 634 -8.02 -1.97 -2.23
CA ASN A 634 -8.73 -3.14 -2.77
C ASN A 634 -9.54 -3.90 -1.71
N ASN A 635 -9.29 -3.64 -0.42
CA ASN A 635 -10.01 -4.26 0.68
C ASN A 635 -10.98 -3.29 1.38
N ALA A 636 -11.05 -2.04 0.94
CA ALA A 636 -12.03 -1.08 1.45
C ALA A 636 -13.48 -1.56 1.19
N ILE A 637 -14.39 -1.23 2.08
CA ILE A 637 -15.83 -1.54 1.94
C ILE A 637 -16.43 -0.53 0.95
N PRO A 638 -16.86 -0.96 -0.25
CA PRO A 638 -17.37 -0.05 -1.28
C PRO A 638 -18.61 0.72 -0.82
N LEU A 639 -18.64 2.01 -1.07
CA LEU A 639 -19.75 2.91 -0.74
C LEU A 639 -20.15 3.78 -1.95
N GLY A 640 -21.40 4.24 -1.96
CA GLY A 640 -21.87 5.26 -2.90
C GLY A 640 -22.04 4.80 -4.36
N GLY A 641 -22.11 3.50 -4.63
CA GLY A 641 -22.26 2.96 -5.99
C GLY A 641 -20.99 2.33 -6.54
N PRO A 642 -20.69 2.46 -7.84
CA PRO A 642 -19.47 1.89 -8.42
C PRO A 642 -18.21 2.46 -7.75
N SER A 643 -17.30 1.58 -7.32
CA SER A 643 -16.04 1.95 -6.67
C SER A 643 -14.87 1.77 -7.68
N PRO A 644 -13.84 2.64 -7.70
CA PRO A 644 -13.76 3.88 -6.90
C PRO A 644 -14.67 4.99 -7.45
N ASN A 645 -15.09 5.92 -6.58
CA ASN A 645 -15.88 7.10 -6.97
C ASN A 645 -15.33 8.38 -6.30
N ASN A 646 -15.84 9.53 -6.71
CA ASN A 646 -15.31 10.83 -6.29
C ASN A 646 -15.81 11.33 -4.91
N ILE A 647 -16.59 10.53 -4.19
CA ILE A 647 -17.12 10.87 -2.86
C ILE A 647 -16.41 10.03 -1.79
N PHE A 648 -16.28 8.74 -2.01
CA PHE A 648 -15.75 7.78 -1.03
C PHE A 648 -14.42 7.14 -1.46
N GLY A 649 -13.94 7.43 -2.67
CA GLY A 649 -12.81 6.71 -3.24
C GLY A 649 -13.12 5.22 -3.42
N ALA A 650 -12.24 4.37 -2.92
CA ALA A 650 -12.43 2.93 -2.90
C ALA A 650 -13.58 2.50 -1.95
N GLY A 651 -13.92 3.35 -0.98
CA GLY A 651 -14.93 3.10 0.05
C GLY A 651 -14.40 3.38 1.45
N ARG A 652 -15.12 2.91 2.47
CA ARG A 652 -14.67 2.97 3.86
C ARG A 652 -13.52 1.99 4.09
N ALA A 653 -12.46 2.44 4.74
CA ALA A 653 -11.32 1.58 5.08
C ALA A 653 -11.76 0.38 5.93
N ASP A 654 -11.10 -0.74 5.74
CA ASP A 654 -11.31 -1.99 6.49
C ASP A 654 -9.94 -2.55 6.91
N ALA A 655 -9.57 -2.34 8.15
CA ALA A 655 -8.29 -2.81 8.69
C ALA A 655 -8.24 -4.34 8.75
N LEU A 656 -9.34 -4.97 9.17
CA LEU A 656 -9.42 -6.43 9.28
C LEU A 656 -9.27 -7.10 7.91
N GLY A 657 -10.04 -6.64 6.92
CA GLY A 657 -9.96 -7.13 5.54
C GLY A 657 -8.58 -6.91 4.92
N SER A 658 -8.01 -5.71 5.12
CA SER A 658 -6.70 -5.34 4.59
C SER A 658 -5.56 -6.16 5.20
N VAL A 659 -5.54 -6.36 6.53
CA VAL A 659 -4.54 -7.20 7.21
C VAL A 659 -4.73 -8.67 6.83
N ASN A 660 -5.98 -9.16 6.76
CA ASN A 660 -6.25 -10.53 6.32
C ASN A 660 -5.70 -10.80 4.91
N ALA A 661 -5.75 -9.82 4.01
CA ALA A 661 -5.22 -9.92 2.65
C ALA A 661 -3.68 -10.04 2.60
N THR A 662 -2.98 -9.74 3.69
CA THR A 662 -1.53 -9.94 3.78
C THR A 662 -1.14 -11.39 4.09
N ILE A 663 -2.06 -12.22 4.58
CA ILE A 663 -1.77 -13.60 4.99
C ILE A 663 -1.64 -14.49 3.76
N PRO A 664 -0.59 -15.30 3.62
CA PRO A 664 -0.41 -16.18 2.47
C PRO A 664 -1.53 -17.22 2.37
N ALA A 665 -2.35 -17.14 1.32
CA ALA A 665 -3.38 -18.14 1.08
C ALA A 665 -2.80 -19.42 0.47
N PHE A 666 -3.21 -20.60 0.97
CA PHE A 666 -2.89 -21.87 0.33
C PHE A 666 -3.80 -22.08 -0.89
N SER A 667 -3.19 -22.11 -2.07
CA SER A 667 -3.87 -22.39 -3.35
C SER A 667 -3.29 -23.64 -4.05
N GLY A 668 -2.36 -24.32 -3.38
CA GLY A 668 -1.68 -25.49 -3.90
C GLY A 668 -2.53 -26.77 -3.88
N SER A 669 -1.96 -27.86 -4.38
CA SER A 669 -2.56 -29.19 -4.31
C SER A 669 -2.30 -29.84 -2.94
N SER A 670 -3.25 -30.59 -2.44
CA SER A 670 -3.04 -31.47 -1.27
C SER A 670 -2.04 -32.61 -1.53
N SER A 671 -1.59 -32.76 -2.77
CA SER A 671 -0.52 -33.72 -3.17
C SER A 671 0.49 -33.01 -4.06
N LEU A 672 1.75 -33.02 -3.64
CA LEU A 672 2.87 -32.36 -4.32
C LEU A 672 3.95 -33.43 -4.64
N VAL A 673 4.35 -33.51 -5.89
CA VAL A 673 5.47 -34.37 -6.31
C VAL A 673 6.65 -33.47 -6.68
N VAL A 674 7.80 -33.73 -6.03
CA VAL A 674 9.03 -32.96 -6.24
C VAL A 674 10.22 -33.86 -6.44
N GLY A 675 11.18 -33.42 -7.24
CA GLY A 675 12.46 -34.12 -7.38
C GLY A 675 13.38 -33.80 -6.20
N GLY A 676 13.99 -34.81 -5.62
CA GLY A 676 14.94 -34.69 -4.52
C GLY A 676 16.11 -35.67 -4.60
N ASN A 677 17.24 -35.29 -4.02
CA ASN A 677 18.41 -36.17 -3.97
C ASN A 677 18.27 -37.26 -2.92
N THR A 678 18.73 -38.47 -3.23
CA THR A 678 18.76 -39.55 -2.27
C THR A 678 20.11 -39.58 -1.54
N PRO A 679 20.16 -39.67 -0.18
CA PRO A 679 19.03 -39.71 0.77
C PRO A 679 18.59 -38.35 1.28
N THR A 680 19.22 -37.24 0.87
CA THR A 680 19.13 -35.93 1.50
C THR A 680 17.79 -35.21 1.30
N GLY A 681 17.02 -35.57 0.25
CA GLY A 681 15.70 -34.98 0.01
C GLY A 681 15.74 -33.62 -0.70
N VAL A 682 14.82 -32.76 -0.36
CA VAL A 682 14.60 -31.43 -0.97
C VAL A 682 14.23 -30.39 0.10
N SER A 683 14.67 -29.17 -0.10
CA SER A 683 14.21 -28.00 0.68
C SER A 683 13.09 -27.30 -0.07
N LEU A 684 11.97 -27.04 0.61
CA LEU A 684 10.74 -26.49 0.04
C LEU A 684 10.39 -25.17 0.73
N THR A 685 10.16 -24.14 -0.05
CA THR A 685 9.71 -22.81 0.39
C THR A 685 8.20 -22.69 0.27
N ALA A 686 7.60 -21.64 0.86
CA ALA A 686 6.16 -21.40 0.82
C ALA A 686 5.57 -21.40 -0.60
N PRO A 687 6.13 -20.71 -1.61
CA PRO A 687 5.61 -20.77 -2.98
C PRO A 687 5.65 -22.18 -3.57
N GLN A 688 6.72 -22.95 -3.29
CA GLN A 688 6.85 -24.32 -3.79
C GLN A 688 5.83 -25.26 -3.15
N LEU A 689 5.38 -24.97 -1.94
CA LEU A 689 4.32 -25.69 -1.25
C LEU A 689 2.92 -25.28 -1.69
N GLY A 690 2.79 -24.21 -2.48
CA GLY A 690 1.51 -23.74 -3.02
C GLY A 690 0.87 -22.61 -2.20
N PHE A 691 1.61 -21.91 -1.35
CA PHE A 691 1.15 -20.68 -0.73
C PHE A 691 1.34 -19.51 -1.69
N ALA A 692 0.31 -18.69 -1.82
CA ALA A 692 0.38 -17.45 -2.57
C ALA A 692 1.25 -16.45 -1.77
N VAL A 693 2.49 -16.26 -2.22
CA VAL A 693 3.43 -15.29 -1.66
C VAL A 693 3.61 -14.21 -2.71
N PRO A 694 3.48 -12.92 -2.34
CA PRO A 694 3.68 -11.82 -3.28
C PRO A 694 5.08 -11.86 -3.89
N THR A 695 5.20 -11.38 -5.14
CA THR A 695 6.50 -11.31 -5.83
C THR A 695 7.49 -10.40 -5.12
N THR A 696 7.00 -9.38 -4.44
CA THR A 696 7.75 -8.46 -3.58
C THR A 696 8.26 -9.08 -2.29
N CYS A 697 7.67 -10.21 -1.88
CA CYS A 697 8.01 -10.94 -0.66
C CYS A 697 8.16 -12.42 -0.98
N PRO A 698 9.19 -12.83 -1.72
CA PRO A 698 9.31 -14.21 -2.20
C PRO A 698 9.57 -15.22 -1.09
N LEU A 699 9.96 -14.78 0.08
CA LEU A 699 10.18 -15.60 1.26
C LEU A 699 9.08 -15.38 2.28
N ALA A 700 8.53 -16.44 2.81
CA ALA A 700 7.59 -16.45 3.92
C ALA A 700 8.11 -17.36 5.03
N THR A 701 7.75 -17.09 6.26
CA THR A 701 8.04 -18.00 7.37
C THR A 701 7.02 -19.13 7.35
N LEU A 702 7.53 -20.37 7.32
CA LEU A 702 6.73 -21.57 7.45
C LEU A 702 6.71 -22.04 8.91
N ASN A 703 5.56 -22.51 9.37
CA ASN A 703 5.43 -23.33 10.56
C ASN A 703 4.92 -24.70 10.12
N PHE A 704 5.68 -25.75 10.39
CA PHE A 704 5.40 -27.07 9.85
C PHE A 704 5.56 -28.17 10.88
N SER A 705 4.79 -29.24 10.69
CA SER A 705 4.85 -30.47 11.49
C SER A 705 4.50 -31.68 10.63
N GLY A 706 5.05 -32.85 10.99
CA GLY A 706 4.78 -34.11 10.32
C GLY A 706 6.04 -34.86 9.89
N ASP A 707 5.97 -35.61 8.79
CA ASP A 707 7.06 -36.50 8.34
C ASP A 707 8.31 -35.78 7.84
N CYS A 708 8.24 -34.48 7.62
CA CYS A 708 9.39 -33.62 7.28
C CYS A 708 9.98 -32.90 8.50
N GLY A 709 9.58 -33.29 9.72
CA GLY A 709 9.98 -32.67 10.97
C GLY A 709 8.96 -31.65 11.48
N THR A 710 9.35 -30.99 12.57
CA THR A 710 8.55 -29.89 13.17
C THR A 710 9.47 -28.71 13.36
N GLY A 711 9.02 -27.49 12.97
CA GLY A 711 9.82 -26.29 13.12
C GLY A 711 9.23 -25.09 12.43
N THR A 712 9.97 -23.99 12.55
CA THR A 712 9.71 -22.73 11.86
C THR A 712 10.93 -22.31 11.04
N GLY A 713 10.72 -21.71 9.87
CA GLY A 713 11.80 -21.23 9.02
C GLY A 713 11.31 -20.83 7.63
N THR A 714 12.19 -20.28 6.80
CA THR A 714 11.86 -19.88 5.42
C THR A 714 11.74 -21.05 4.46
N SER A 715 12.16 -22.25 4.89
CA SER A 715 12.01 -23.48 4.14
C SER A 715 11.88 -24.69 5.05
N MET A 716 11.28 -25.74 4.52
CA MET A 716 11.11 -27.04 5.16
C MET A 716 11.91 -28.10 4.38
N ASN A 717 12.70 -28.91 5.07
CA ASN A 717 13.47 -29.98 4.45
C ASN A 717 12.70 -31.31 4.54
N CYS A 718 12.34 -31.87 3.39
CA CYS A 718 11.69 -33.17 3.30
C CYS A 718 12.68 -34.21 2.78
N ALA A 719 12.87 -35.26 3.56
CA ALA A 719 13.66 -36.43 3.15
C ALA A 719 12.94 -37.18 2.03
N PHE A 720 13.72 -38.03 1.33
CA PHE A 720 13.27 -38.85 0.22
C PHE A 720 12.09 -39.78 0.63
N GLY A 721 11.13 -39.95 -0.28
CA GLY A 721 9.91 -40.79 -0.11
C GLY A 721 8.64 -40.01 0.05
N THR A 722 7.54 -40.67 0.35
CA THR A 722 6.24 -40.04 0.60
C THR A 722 6.17 -39.52 2.03
N LYS A 723 5.76 -38.25 2.19
CA LYS A 723 5.69 -37.51 3.44
C LYS A 723 4.33 -36.85 3.58
N ASN A 724 3.74 -36.91 4.76
CA ASN A 724 2.53 -36.12 5.10
C ASN A 724 2.92 -35.03 6.07
N VAL A 725 2.60 -33.80 5.72
CA VAL A 725 2.97 -32.62 6.49
C VAL A 725 1.77 -31.70 6.66
N ASN A 726 1.74 -31.01 7.79
CA ASN A 726 0.86 -29.90 8.07
C ASN A 726 1.71 -28.64 8.05
N VAL A 727 1.36 -27.67 7.22
CA VAL A 727 2.15 -26.46 6.99
C VAL A 727 1.27 -25.24 7.03
N MET A 728 1.76 -24.19 7.65
CA MET A 728 1.19 -22.84 7.68
C MET A 728 2.26 -21.86 7.23
N ALA A 729 1.86 -20.74 6.62
CA ALA A 729 2.79 -19.70 6.14
C ALA A 729 2.40 -18.33 6.68
N SER A 730 3.41 -17.48 6.92
CA SER A 730 3.27 -16.07 7.31
C SER A 730 4.15 -15.20 6.41
N ASN A 731 3.69 -13.99 6.08
CA ASN A 731 4.50 -13.01 5.33
C ASN A 731 5.55 -12.29 6.20
N VAL A 732 5.59 -12.57 7.49
CA VAL A 732 6.58 -11.99 8.39
C VAL A 732 7.83 -12.86 8.41
N LEU A 733 8.99 -12.28 8.12
CA LEU A 733 10.29 -12.96 8.13
C LEU A 733 10.87 -13.00 9.56
N SER A 734 10.20 -13.71 10.46
CA SER A 734 10.62 -13.85 11.86
C SER A 734 10.33 -15.26 12.36
N SER A 735 11.06 -15.69 13.35
CA SER A 735 10.81 -16.95 14.08
C SER A 735 9.98 -16.71 15.36
N ALA A 736 9.42 -15.52 15.55
CA ALA A 736 8.66 -15.20 16.75
C ALA A 736 7.38 -16.05 16.87
N PRO A 737 7.05 -16.58 18.05
CA PRO A 737 5.89 -17.45 18.23
C PRO A 737 4.52 -16.73 18.08
N THR A 738 4.53 -15.41 18.01
CA THR A 738 3.33 -14.54 17.87
C THR A 738 2.92 -14.28 16.42
N LEU A 739 3.62 -14.86 15.45
CA LEU A 739 3.30 -14.65 14.04
C LEU A 739 1.91 -15.17 13.67
N THR A 740 1.18 -14.40 12.90
CA THR A 740 -0.05 -14.86 12.28
C THR A 740 0.25 -15.71 11.06
N TYR A 741 -0.18 -16.95 11.10
CA TYR A 741 -0.02 -17.89 10.02
C TYR A 741 -1.36 -18.10 9.29
N SER A 742 -1.26 -18.53 8.02
CA SER A 742 -2.38 -19.05 7.26
C SER A 742 -3.07 -20.21 7.98
N PRO A 743 -4.31 -20.54 7.64
CA PRO A 743 -4.90 -21.82 8.03
C PRO A 743 -3.97 -23.00 7.64
N PRO A 744 -3.93 -24.07 8.45
CA PRO A 744 -3.05 -25.20 8.21
C PRO A 744 -3.43 -25.95 6.92
N ALA A 745 -2.45 -26.16 6.06
CA ALA A 745 -2.56 -27.00 4.86
C ALA A 745 -1.95 -28.38 5.11
N ASN A 746 -2.74 -29.43 4.91
CA ASN A 746 -2.26 -30.80 4.94
C ASN A 746 -1.83 -31.21 3.53
N ILE A 747 -0.52 -31.45 3.35
CA ILE A 747 0.08 -31.73 2.06
C ILE A 747 0.76 -33.08 2.11
N GLN A 748 0.42 -33.97 1.16
CA GLN A 748 1.21 -35.16 0.89
C GLN A 748 2.33 -34.80 -0.10
N ILE A 749 3.58 -34.90 0.33
CA ILE A 749 4.75 -34.59 -0.49
C ILE A 749 5.41 -35.90 -0.89
N VAL A 750 5.56 -36.12 -2.19
CA VAL A 750 6.30 -37.24 -2.75
C VAL A 750 7.64 -36.72 -3.25
N VAL A 751 8.70 -36.92 -2.45
CA VAL A 751 10.06 -36.58 -2.84
C VAL A 751 10.63 -37.79 -3.61
N SER A 752 10.68 -37.64 -4.93
CA SER A 752 11.06 -38.74 -5.84
C SER A 752 12.33 -38.42 -6.62
N ASN A 753 13.00 -39.47 -7.10
CA ASN A 753 14.16 -39.37 -7.99
C ASN A 753 13.96 -40.41 -9.12
N PHE A 754 14.92 -40.53 -9.98
CA PHE A 754 14.96 -41.61 -10.98
C PHE A 754 16.34 -42.26 -11.01
N THR A 755 16.36 -43.55 -11.30
CA THR A 755 17.60 -44.28 -11.70
C THR A 755 17.70 -44.24 -13.22
N PHE A 756 18.93 -44.29 -13.73
CA PHE A 756 19.19 -44.20 -15.17
C PHE A 756 20.14 -45.30 -15.58
N GLY A 757 19.77 -46.08 -16.60
CA GLY A 757 20.55 -47.14 -17.12
C GLY A 757 20.61 -47.16 -18.65
N VAL A 758 21.64 -47.76 -19.20
CA VAL A 758 21.84 -47.92 -20.65
C VAL A 758 22.15 -49.39 -20.98
N ALA A 759 21.43 -49.93 -21.92
CA ALA A 759 21.66 -51.30 -22.39
C ALA A 759 21.57 -51.41 -23.93
N PRO A 760 22.36 -52.28 -24.57
CA PRO A 760 23.41 -53.13 -23.99
C PRO A 760 24.60 -52.29 -23.52
N GLY A 761 25.43 -52.79 -22.61
CA GLY A 761 26.63 -52.12 -22.11
C GLY A 761 27.69 -51.82 -23.18
N SER A 762 27.64 -52.56 -24.30
CA SER A 762 28.55 -52.32 -25.45
C SER A 762 27.89 -52.72 -26.75
N ALA A 763 28.31 -52.07 -27.84
CA ALA A 763 27.94 -52.41 -29.21
C ALA A 763 29.14 -52.22 -30.13
N THR A 764 29.27 -53.14 -31.10
CA THR A 764 30.36 -53.12 -32.07
C THR A 764 29.79 -52.82 -33.44
N VAL A 765 30.35 -51.85 -34.16
CA VAL A 765 29.92 -51.47 -35.49
C VAL A 765 31.13 -51.17 -36.37
N SER A 766 31.00 -51.37 -37.67
CA SER A 766 31.96 -50.85 -38.65
C SER A 766 31.81 -49.35 -38.84
N ALA A 767 32.88 -48.63 -39.13
CA ALA A 767 32.84 -47.18 -39.40
C ALA A 767 31.82 -46.88 -40.54
N GLY A 768 30.92 -45.96 -40.33
CA GLY A 768 29.80 -45.65 -41.22
C GLY A 768 28.46 -46.34 -40.85
N GLN A 769 28.47 -47.21 -39.86
CA GLN A 769 27.27 -47.86 -39.33
C GLN A 769 26.86 -47.24 -37.99
N SER A 770 25.63 -47.49 -37.60
CA SER A 770 25.04 -46.98 -36.38
C SER A 770 24.91 -48.06 -35.31
N ALA A 771 25.30 -47.71 -34.04
CA ALA A 771 25.02 -48.53 -32.87
C ALA A 771 23.73 -48.05 -32.20
N THR A 772 22.92 -48.97 -31.69
CA THR A 772 21.70 -48.67 -30.96
C THR A 772 21.82 -49.17 -29.50
N TYR A 773 21.31 -48.35 -28.61
CA TYR A 773 21.22 -48.62 -27.16
C TYR A 773 19.84 -48.23 -26.67
N THR A 774 19.39 -48.74 -25.55
CA THR A 774 18.19 -48.32 -24.86
C THR A 774 18.57 -47.59 -23.59
N ALA A 775 18.23 -46.30 -23.50
CA ALA A 775 18.33 -45.54 -22.27
C ALA A 775 17.03 -45.71 -21.48
N THR A 776 17.11 -46.16 -20.25
CA THR A 776 15.95 -46.42 -19.38
C THR A 776 16.05 -45.55 -18.14
N ALA A 777 15.01 -44.74 -17.86
CA ALA A 777 14.86 -44.09 -16.56
C ALA A 777 13.72 -44.75 -15.81
N SER A 778 13.96 -45.09 -14.54
CA SER A 778 12.97 -45.73 -13.66
C SER A 778 12.71 -44.85 -12.43
N ALA A 779 11.44 -44.61 -12.08
CA ALA A 779 11.07 -43.86 -10.92
C ALA A 779 11.55 -44.50 -9.61
N GLN A 780 11.97 -43.65 -8.67
CA GLN A 780 12.46 -44.08 -7.35
C GLN A 780 11.83 -43.18 -6.26
N GLY A 781 11.33 -43.80 -5.19
CA GLY A 781 10.72 -43.13 -4.04
C GLY A 781 9.26 -42.74 -4.23
N GLY A 782 8.72 -42.88 -5.43
CA GLY A 782 7.37 -42.56 -5.84
C GLY A 782 7.30 -42.26 -7.33
N ALA A 783 6.14 -41.87 -7.84
CA ALA A 783 6.00 -41.47 -9.23
C ALA A 783 6.90 -40.27 -9.56
N PHE A 784 7.54 -40.30 -10.73
CA PHE A 784 8.37 -39.21 -11.24
C PHE A 784 7.71 -38.63 -12.53
N PRO A 785 6.85 -37.61 -12.41
CA PRO A 785 6.07 -37.11 -13.53
C PRO A 785 6.82 -36.10 -14.41
N SER A 786 8.02 -35.67 -13.99
CA SER A 786 8.79 -34.66 -14.71
C SER A 786 9.51 -35.27 -15.92
N ALA A 787 9.59 -34.46 -16.99
CA ALA A 787 10.32 -34.87 -18.19
C ALA A 787 11.83 -34.90 -17.93
N ILE A 788 12.47 -36.01 -18.34
CA ILE A 788 13.92 -36.19 -18.31
C ILE A 788 14.46 -35.94 -19.72
N THR A 789 15.29 -34.93 -19.87
CA THR A 789 16.00 -34.62 -21.12
C THR A 789 17.26 -35.49 -21.21
N LEU A 790 17.47 -36.11 -22.36
CA LEU A 790 18.58 -37.02 -22.59
C LEU A 790 19.70 -36.35 -23.40
N ALA A 791 20.93 -36.62 -23.00
CA ALA A 791 22.14 -36.14 -23.70
C ALA A 791 23.24 -37.21 -23.69
N CYS A 792 24.16 -37.10 -24.63
CA CYS A 792 25.39 -37.91 -24.62
C CYS A 792 26.62 -37.04 -24.80
N SER A 793 27.73 -37.48 -24.25
CA SER A 793 29.05 -36.85 -24.32
C SER A 793 30.16 -37.87 -24.52
N SER A 794 31.37 -37.39 -24.74
CA SER A 794 32.54 -38.24 -24.98
C SER A 794 32.46 -39.10 -26.27
N LEU A 795 31.79 -38.56 -27.31
CA LEU A 795 31.72 -39.20 -28.61
C LEU A 795 33.05 -39.12 -29.35
N PRO A 796 33.47 -40.16 -30.08
CA PRO A 796 34.61 -40.08 -30.94
C PRO A 796 34.41 -39.11 -32.12
N THR A 797 35.50 -38.59 -32.67
CA THR A 797 35.44 -37.71 -33.85
C THR A 797 34.68 -38.42 -34.99
N GLY A 798 33.72 -37.66 -35.60
CA GLY A 798 32.91 -38.22 -36.69
C GLY A 798 31.74 -39.10 -36.23
N ALA A 799 31.43 -39.15 -34.95
CA ALA A 799 30.24 -39.80 -34.43
C ALA A 799 29.22 -38.76 -33.92
N ALA A 800 27.94 -39.06 -34.04
CA ALA A 800 26.86 -38.25 -33.51
C ALA A 800 25.82 -39.13 -32.80
N CYS A 801 25.14 -38.59 -31.82
CA CYS A 801 24.10 -39.33 -31.12
C CYS A 801 22.72 -38.64 -31.24
N SER A 802 21.70 -39.47 -31.25
CA SER A 802 20.29 -39.01 -31.23
C SER A 802 19.45 -39.93 -30.35
N PHE A 803 18.43 -39.33 -29.74
CA PHE A 803 17.47 -40.03 -28.88
C PHE A 803 16.08 -39.98 -29.49
N ASN A 804 15.36 -41.08 -29.45
CA ASN A 804 13.97 -41.14 -29.87
C ASN A 804 13.11 -41.89 -28.83
N PRO A 805 12.27 -41.19 -28.07
CA PRO A 805 12.09 -39.72 -27.97
C PRO A 805 13.26 -39.02 -27.24
N PRO A 806 13.53 -37.76 -27.49
CA PRO A 806 14.60 -36.97 -26.84
C PRO A 806 14.35 -36.66 -25.37
N LYS A 807 13.09 -36.80 -24.93
CA LYS A 807 12.65 -36.68 -23.53
C LYS A 807 11.78 -37.86 -23.16
N ILE A 808 11.91 -38.34 -21.92
CA ILE A 808 11.13 -39.43 -21.37
C ILE A 808 10.53 -39.07 -20.03
N ILE A 809 9.35 -39.64 -19.70
CA ILE A 809 8.65 -39.40 -18.42
C ILE A 809 8.40 -40.78 -17.80
N PRO A 810 9.10 -41.17 -16.71
CA PRO A 810 8.95 -42.48 -16.09
C PRO A 810 7.55 -42.71 -15.51
N GLY A 811 6.88 -41.67 -15.05
CA GLY A 811 5.61 -41.82 -14.34
C GLY A 811 5.81 -42.62 -13.05
N ALA A 812 4.97 -43.63 -12.81
CA ALA A 812 5.07 -44.53 -11.65
C ALA A 812 6.04 -45.70 -11.83
N THR A 813 6.56 -45.93 -13.04
CA THR A 813 7.34 -47.13 -13.37
C THR A 813 8.68 -46.80 -14.04
N SER A 814 8.76 -46.92 -15.36
CA SER A 814 9.94 -46.60 -16.15
C SER A 814 9.55 -46.12 -17.54
N ALA A 815 10.42 -45.33 -18.16
CA ALA A 815 10.31 -44.92 -19.53
C ALA A 815 11.65 -45.15 -20.26
N GLN A 816 11.56 -45.37 -21.57
CA GLN A 816 12.72 -45.71 -22.41
C GLN A 816 12.83 -44.80 -23.61
N SER A 817 14.05 -44.61 -24.07
CA SER A 817 14.40 -43.97 -25.33
C SER A 817 15.45 -44.77 -26.06
N VAL A 818 15.30 -44.88 -27.37
CA VAL A 818 16.31 -45.47 -28.23
C VAL A 818 17.39 -44.42 -28.51
N LEU A 819 18.61 -44.72 -28.05
CA LEU A 819 19.82 -43.99 -28.40
C LEU A 819 20.44 -44.59 -29.65
N THR A 820 20.61 -43.80 -30.70
CA THR A 820 21.34 -44.16 -31.89
C THR A 820 22.64 -43.35 -31.96
N ILE A 821 23.77 -44.04 -32.00
CA ILE A 821 25.09 -43.42 -32.22
C ILE A 821 25.50 -43.75 -33.65
N SER A 822 25.49 -42.78 -34.53
CA SER A 822 25.97 -42.89 -35.90
C SER A 822 27.47 -42.65 -35.97
N THR A 823 28.14 -43.37 -36.83
CA THR A 823 29.57 -43.20 -37.13
C THR A 823 29.78 -42.82 -38.60
N THR A 824 30.90 -42.18 -38.92
CA THR A 824 31.22 -41.77 -40.31
C THR A 824 32.14 -42.78 -40.93
N SER A 825 31.84 -43.19 -42.17
CA SER A 825 32.66 -44.08 -42.98
C SER A 825 34.07 -43.56 -43.17
N ARG A 826 35.07 -44.44 -43.05
CA ARG A 826 36.44 -44.08 -43.39
C ARG A 826 36.57 -43.96 -44.87
N ALA A 827 37.06 -42.85 -45.38
CA ALA A 827 37.41 -42.71 -46.77
C ALA A 827 38.57 -43.63 -47.10
N LEU A 828 38.36 -44.53 -48.03
CA LEU A 828 39.49 -45.25 -48.62
C LEU A 828 40.36 -44.24 -49.35
N SER A 829 41.57 -43.99 -48.88
CA SER A 829 42.59 -43.23 -49.65
C SER A 829 42.91 -43.99 -50.91
N PRO A 830 42.71 -43.45 -52.12
CA PRO A 830 43.24 -44.07 -53.31
C PRO A 830 44.76 -44.14 -53.19
N PRO A 831 45.39 -45.18 -53.76
CA PRO A 831 46.85 -45.28 -53.71
C PRO A 831 47.48 -44.13 -54.51
N ALA A 832 48.50 -43.52 -53.94
CA ALA A 832 49.27 -42.47 -54.62
C ALA A 832 50.02 -43.10 -55.77
N ASN A 833 49.65 -42.81 -57.03
CA ASN A 833 50.54 -42.96 -58.16
C ASN A 833 50.12 -42.01 -59.29
N TRP A 834 50.85 -41.08 -59.53
CA TRP A 834 51.89 -40.87 -60.59
C TRP A 834 51.49 -39.90 -61.74
N PHE A 835 52.35 -38.95 -61.85
CA PHE A 835 52.68 -37.99 -62.92
C PHE A 835 51.98 -36.63 -63.04
N PRO A 836 52.81 -35.62 -63.28
CA PRO A 836 52.37 -34.24 -63.33
C PRO A 836 51.98 -33.80 -64.75
N ASN A 837 50.99 -33.00 -64.92
CA ASN A 837 50.93 -32.12 -66.08
C ASN A 837 50.65 -30.68 -65.69
N VAL A 838 51.54 -29.91 -66.14
CA VAL A 838 51.65 -28.48 -66.22
C VAL A 838 50.57 -27.94 -67.12
N TRP A 839 50.05 -26.72 -66.85
CA TRP A 839 49.16 -25.86 -67.53
C TRP A 839 47.74 -25.91 -67.02
N ASP A 840 47.47 -25.00 -66.06
CA ASP A 840 46.51 -23.93 -66.27
C ASP A 840 46.52 -23.00 -65.05
N ILE A 841 47.23 -21.90 -65.25
CA ILE A 841 47.15 -20.70 -64.39
C ILE A 841 46.09 -19.86 -65.03
N TRP A 842 44.94 -19.76 -64.42
CA TRP A 842 44.12 -18.50 -64.52
C TRP A 842 43.10 -18.45 -63.33
N PRO A 843 42.72 -17.23 -62.86
CA PRO A 843 42.41 -17.03 -61.48
C PRO A 843 40.86 -17.23 -61.18
N ALA A 844 40.56 -18.06 -60.23
CA ALA A 844 39.26 -18.08 -59.58
C ALA A 844 39.31 -17.10 -58.38
N VAL A 845 39.23 -15.81 -58.69
CA VAL A 845 38.87 -14.80 -57.70
C VAL A 845 37.44 -14.35 -58.06
N LEU A 846 36.53 -14.36 -57.05
CA LEU A 846 35.18 -13.82 -57.12
C LEU A 846 34.03 -14.83 -57.23
N THR A 847 33.89 -15.76 -56.28
CA THR A 847 32.59 -16.28 -55.86
C THR A 847 32.67 -16.83 -54.45
N GLY A 848 32.66 -15.95 -53.48
CA GLY A 848 32.47 -16.34 -52.05
C GLY A 848 31.32 -15.60 -51.42
N PRO A 849 30.62 -16.18 -50.48
CA PRO A 849 29.41 -15.60 -49.85
C PRO A 849 29.65 -14.24 -49.18
N TRP A 850 30.89 -13.81 -49.05
CA TRP A 850 31.30 -12.56 -48.43
C TRP A 850 30.97 -11.30 -49.27
N LEU A 851 30.89 -11.43 -50.61
CA LEU A 851 30.54 -10.28 -51.46
C LEU A 851 29.06 -9.90 -51.27
N ASN A 852 28.22 -10.87 -50.96
CA ASN A 852 26.80 -10.62 -50.70
C ASN A 852 26.54 -9.92 -49.38
N ILE A 853 27.36 -10.20 -48.37
CA ILE A 853 27.22 -9.57 -47.05
C ILE A 853 27.72 -8.13 -47.08
N THR A 854 28.84 -7.85 -47.75
CA THR A 854 29.36 -6.48 -47.90
C THR A 854 28.45 -5.59 -48.77
N LEU A 855 27.86 -6.20 -49.80
CA LEU A 855 26.87 -5.48 -50.64
C LEU A 855 25.58 -5.20 -49.87
N LEU A 856 25.12 -6.13 -49.06
CA LEU A 856 23.90 -5.98 -48.23
C LEU A 856 24.07 -4.90 -47.13
N VAL A 857 25.26 -4.81 -46.54
CA VAL A 857 25.59 -3.76 -45.53
C VAL A 857 25.69 -2.38 -46.20
N LEU A 858 26.27 -2.29 -47.43
CA LEU A 858 26.38 -1.03 -48.15
C LEU A 858 25.00 -0.57 -48.66
N VAL A 859 24.13 -1.48 -49.10
CA VAL A 859 22.77 -1.15 -49.56
C VAL A 859 21.89 -0.72 -48.37
N SER A 860 22.01 -1.34 -47.18
CA SER A 860 21.27 -0.93 -45.98
C SER A 860 21.75 0.43 -45.48
N LEU A 861 23.03 0.74 -45.55
CA LEU A 861 23.58 2.06 -45.18
C LEU A 861 23.12 3.16 -46.17
N ALA A 862 23.09 2.86 -47.44
CA ALA A 862 22.58 3.75 -48.49
C ALA A 862 21.07 4.00 -48.37
N ALA A 863 20.29 2.96 -48.05
CA ALA A 863 18.84 3.05 -47.80
C ALA A 863 18.53 3.91 -46.54
N MET A 864 19.35 3.81 -45.48
CA MET A 864 19.21 4.61 -44.28
C MET A 864 19.53 6.08 -44.53
N ILE A 865 20.55 6.39 -45.34
CA ILE A 865 20.89 7.76 -45.77
C ILE A 865 19.82 8.35 -46.69
N ALA A 866 19.23 7.52 -47.57
CA ALA A 866 18.14 7.94 -48.45
C ALA A 866 16.83 8.20 -47.64
N ALA A 867 16.50 7.37 -46.68
CA ALA A 867 15.34 7.54 -45.80
C ALA A 867 15.40 8.84 -44.98
N THR A 868 16.57 9.22 -44.48
CA THR A 868 16.75 10.49 -43.76
C THR A 868 16.64 11.74 -44.67
N ARG A 869 16.81 11.60 -46.00
CA ARG A 869 16.61 12.70 -46.93
C ARG A 869 15.16 12.79 -47.45
N LEU A 870 14.41 11.71 -47.44
CA LEU A 870 13.03 11.69 -47.96
C LEU A 870 11.96 12.11 -46.93
N VAL A 871 12.24 12.02 -45.64
CA VAL A 871 11.28 12.29 -44.57
C VAL A 871 11.32 13.72 -44.06
N GLY A 872 12.13 14.63 -44.60
CA GLY A 872 11.99 16.08 -44.40
C GLY A 872 12.00 16.58 -42.95
N ILE A 873 12.58 15.84 -42.00
CA ILE A 873 12.63 16.25 -40.60
C ILE A 873 13.75 17.27 -40.42
N ARG A 874 13.36 18.53 -40.29
CA ARG A 874 14.24 19.60 -39.87
C ARG A 874 14.40 19.54 -38.36
N PHE A 875 15.53 19.06 -37.85
CA PHE A 875 15.90 19.21 -36.46
C PHE A 875 16.41 20.62 -36.21
N ALA A 876 15.84 21.30 -35.22
CA ALA A 876 16.36 22.58 -34.72
C ALA A 876 17.77 22.39 -34.10
N PRO A 877 18.69 23.37 -34.24
CA PRO A 877 20.01 23.25 -33.68
C PRO A 877 20.00 23.56 -32.19
N GLY A 878 20.11 22.50 -31.36
CA GLY A 878 20.28 22.66 -29.93
C GLY A 878 20.31 21.32 -29.22
N THR A 879 21.49 20.96 -28.73
CA THR A 879 21.75 19.93 -27.71
C THR A 879 21.50 18.46 -28.08
N PHE A 880 22.24 17.94 -29.06
CA PHE A 880 22.52 16.49 -29.03
C PHE A 880 24.05 16.29 -28.89
N ASN A 881 24.43 15.67 -27.78
CA ASN A 881 25.81 15.58 -27.32
C ASN A 881 26.58 14.59 -28.23
N ARG A 882 27.58 15.07 -28.99
CA ARG A 882 28.46 14.29 -29.91
C ARG A 882 29.11 13.06 -29.23
N ARG A 883 29.07 12.97 -27.90
CA ARG A 883 29.64 11.85 -27.13
C ARG A 883 28.88 10.53 -27.30
N TRP A 884 27.56 10.55 -27.52
CA TRP A 884 26.78 9.32 -27.68
C TRP A 884 26.95 8.66 -29.05
N ILE A 885 27.17 9.43 -30.09
CA ILE A 885 27.46 8.88 -31.43
C ILE A 885 28.85 8.22 -31.46
N ALA A 886 29.81 8.81 -30.75
CA ALA A 886 31.17 8.25 -30.62
C ALA A 886 31.16 6.95 -29.80
N ILE A 887 30.34 6.85 -28.75
CA ILE A 887 30.21 5.66 -27.91
C ILE A 887 29.51 4.52 -28.69
N GLY A 888 28.45 4.82 -29.45
CA GLY A 888 27.78 3.84 -30.31
C GLY A 888 28.69 3.29 -31.41
N ALA A 889 29.47 4.16 -32.06
CA ALA A 889 30.44 3.75 -33.07
C ALA A 889 31.64 2.96 -32.48
N LEU A 890 32.10 3.35 -31.28
CA LEU A 890 33.16 2.64 -30.59
C LEU A 890 32.75 1.25 -30.11
N SER A 891 31.50 1.12 -29.65
CA SER A 891 30.91 -0.18 -29.24
C SER A 891 30.78 -1.13 -30.41
N LEU A 892 30.39 -0.64 -31.58
CA LEU A 892 30.28 -1.46 -32.81
C LEU A 892 31.68 -1.90 -33.32
N VAL A 893 32.66 -1.04 -33.21
CA VAL A 893 34.07 -1.35 -33.58
C VAL A 893 34.65 -2.36 -32.60
N LEU A 894 34.37 -2.25 -31.29
CA LEU A 894 34.84 -3.20 -30.27
C LEU A 894 34.19 -4.59 -30.42
N VAL A 895 32.92 -4.65 -30.78
CA VAL A 895 32.23 -5.93 -31.11
C VAL A 895 32.82 -6.57 -32.36
N PHE A 896 33.17 -5.76 -33.37
CA PHE A 896 33.84 -6.26 -34.59
C PHE A 896 35.26 -6.76 -34.34
N ILE A 897 36.01 -6.07 -33.47
CA ILE A 897 37.39 -6.49 -33.06
C ILE A 897 37.30 -7.74 -32.18
N SER A 898 36.32 -7.88 -31.31
CA SER A 898 36.15 -9.08 -30.47
C SER A 898 35.84 -10.34 -31.31
N ILE A 899 35.09 -10.18 -32.41
CA ILE A 899 34.77 -11.27 -33.34
C ILE A 899 36.04 -11.66 -34.16
N GLN A 900 36.93 -10.71 -34.46
CA GLN A 900 38.18 -10.98 -35.19
C GLN A 900 39.25 -11.65 -34.29
N ILE A 901 39.27 -11.37 -33.00
CA ILE A 901 40.25 -11.94 -32.07
C ILE A 901 39.88 -13.40 -31.68
N ALA A 902 38.59 -13.78 -31.81
CA ALA A 902 38.16 -15.17 -31.57
C ALA A 902 38.50 -16.15 -32.71
N CYS A 903 39.00 -15.67 -33.85
CA CYS A 903 39.35 -16.50 -35.01
C CYS A 903 40.81 -16.46 -35.42
N GLY A 904 41.73 -15.95 -34.58
CA GLY A 904 43.15 -15.78 -34.89
C GLY A 904 44.06 -16.71 -34.11
N GLY A 905 44.00 -18.00 -34.37
CA GLY A 905 44.99 -19.03 -33.95
C GLY A 905 45.37 -19.87 -35.13
N GLY A 906 46.20 -19.32 -35.99
CA GLY A 906 46.76 -20.03 -37.13
C GLY A 906 47.82 -21.06 -36.73
N GLY A 907 47.43 -22.32 -36.71
CA GLY A 907 48.33 -23.43 -36.84
C GLY A 907 48.11 -24.11 -38.18
N SER A 908 49.13 -24.02 -39.07
CA SER A 908 49.12 -24.77 -40.30
C SER A 908 49.04 -26.26 -40.04
N SER A 909 47.85 -26.83 -40.22
CA SER A 909 47.70 -28.27 -40.40
C SER A 909 46.94 -28.51 -41.70
N GLN A 910 47.51 -29.26 -42.56
CA GLN A 910 46.96 -29.80 -43.77
C GLN A 910 45.52 -30.26 -43.49
N SER A 911 44.57 -29.79 -44.29
CA SER A 911 43.23 -30.37 -44.35
C SER A 911 43.39 -31.81 -44.87
N SER A 912 43.61 -32.75 -43.95
CA SER A 912 43.25 -34.13 -44.22
C SER A 912 41.72 -34.17 -44.38
N ALA A 913 41.26 -34.79 -45.44
CA ALA A 913 39.85 -35.15 -45.60
C ALA A 913 39.33 -35.75 -44.29
N PRO A 914 38.07 -35.50 -43.90
CA PRO A 914 37.55 -35.98 -42.66
C PRO A 914 37.81 -37.49 -42.58
N SER A 915 38.76 -37.90 -41.77
CA SER A 915 38.98 -39.29 -41.44
C SER A 915 37.72 -39.76 -40.76
N GLY A 916 37.00 -40.73 -41.35
CA GLY A 916 35.82 -41.34 -40.70
C GLY A 916 36.08 -41.67 -39.24
N THR A 917 35.07 -42.09 -38.51
CA THR A 917 35.23 -42.43 -37.10
C THR A 917 36.35 -43.42 -36.90
N PRO A 918 37.39 -43.09 -36.09
CA PRO A 918 38.55 -43.97 -35.91
C PRO A 918 38.16 -45.35 -35.32
N ALA A 919 38.90 -46.37 -35.64
CA ALA A 919 38.75 -47.68 -34.97
C ALA A 919 39.19 -47.55 -33.51
N GLY A 920 38.43 -48.14 -32.61
CA GLY A 920 38.73 -48.09 -31.18
C GLY A 920 37.55 -48.41 -30.28
N SER A 921 37.80 -48.50 -29.01
CA SER A 921 36.75 -48.67 -27.98
C SER A 921 36.55 -47.36 -27.25
N TYR A 922 35.35 -46.82 -27.30
CA TYR A 922 34.99 -45.52 -26.76
C TYR A 922 33.95 -45.65 -25.67
N SER A 923 34.24 -45.11 -24.48
CA SER A 923 33.27 -45.03 -23.40
C SER A 923 32.45 -43.77 -23.59
N ILE A 924 31.19 -43.91 -23.91
CA ILE A 924 30.21 -42.84 -24.13
C ILE A 924 29.48 -42.59 -22.81
N SER A 925 29.44 -41.35 -22.36
CA SER A 925 28.64 -40.95 -21.22
C SER A 925 27.28 -40.50 -21.67
N ILE A 926 26.21 -41.08 -21.12
CA ILE A 926 24.81 -40.79 -21.42
C ILE A 926 24.19 -40.26 -20.14
N SER A 927 23.53 -39.10 -20.20
CA SER A 927 22.92 -38.48 -19.05
C SER A 927 21.43 -38.21 -19.29
N GLY A 928 20.65 -38.33 -18.23
CA GLY A 928 19.29 -37.86 -18.13
C GLY A 928 19.21 -36.76 -17.10
N SER A 929 18.61 -35.59 -17.45
CA SER A 929 18.48 -34.45 -16.55
C SER A 929 17.04 -33.98 -16.45
N SER A 930 16.61 -33.62 -15.20
CA SER A 930 15.31 -33.03 -14.92
C SER A 930 15.50 -32.00 -13.82
N GLY A 931 15.47 -30.68 -14.18
CA GLY A 931 15.86 -29.61 -13.29
C GLY A 931 17.29 -29.78 -12.78
N THR A 932 17.47 -29.79 -11.47
CA THR A 932 18.78 -29.99 -10.82
C THR A 932 19.19 -31.49 -10.70
N LEU A 933 18.26 -32.41 -10.96
CA LEU A 933 18.55 -33.83 -10.89
C LEU A 933 19.25 -34.31 -12.17
N VAL A 934 20.41 -34.91 -12.05
CA VAL A 934 21.17 -35.51 -13.15
C VAL A 934 21.60 -36.92 -12.75
N GLN A 935 21.28 -37.89 -13.60
CA GLN A 935 21.71 -39.26 -13.50
C GLN A 935 22.43 -39.66 -14.79
N SER A 936 23.46 -40.48 -14.70
CA SER A 936 24.23 -40.89 -15.86
C SER A 936 24.52 -42.39 -15.90
N GLY A 937 24.67 -42.90 -17.10
CA GLY A 937 25.14 -44.25 -17.38
C GLY A 937 26.18 -44.18 -18.48
N THR A 938 26.91 -45.28 -18.66
CA THR A 938 27.94 -45.39 -19.68
C THR A 938 27.63 -46.57 -20.62
N ALA A 939 27.96 -46.41 -21.89
CA ALA A 939 27.94 -47.48 -22.86
C ALA A 939 29.24 -47.45 -23.67
N THR A 940 29.69 -48.60 -24.07
CA THR A 940 30.92 -48.75 -24.89
C THR A 940 30.56 -48.87 -26.35
N LEU A 941 31.08 -47.99 -27.17
CA LEU A 941 31.02 -48.08 -28.63
C LEU A 941 32.36 -48.65 -29.14
N VAL A 942 32.33 -49.81 -29.79
CA VAL A 942 33.51 -50.38 -30.46
C VAL A 942 33.37 -50.16 -31.96
N VAL A 943 34.25 -49.36 -32.56
CA VAL A 943 34.30 -49.10 -34.00
C VAL A 943 35.43 -49.93 -34.62
N GLN A 944 35.04 -50.79 -35.59
CA GLN A 944 35.96 -51.62 -36.34
C GLN A 944 36.38 -51.05 -37.66
#